data_ab075cfcfde489bb3ec73b2051282558
#
_entry.id   ab075cfcfde489bb3ec73b2051282558
#
_cell.length_a   1.000
_cell.length_b   1.000
_cell.length_c   1.000
_cell.angle_alpha   90.00
_cell.angle_beta   90.00
_cell.angle_gamma   90.00
#
_symmetry.space_group_name_H-M   'P 1'
#
loop_
_entity.id
_entity.type
_entity.pdbx_description
1 polymer ?
#
loop_
_entity_poly.entity_id
_entity_poly.type
_entity_poly.pdbx_seq_one_letter_code
_entity_poly.pdbx_strand_id
1 'polypeptide(L)'
;MPNKETHRAFNQLLNTFLEINNKEEELAQDGTSGIKLVPIFLYNDTDKKLKVEFKIGNEQLTKINNLPDFFERMLNREKYKYNNVLEFIHEENAFEEQSRPLLKFLLKYAEIIKYANDVNNNYAYYGRNFNVNNVVLSNTGLDELFEILKGKTVEFETKTGERKIQFIDEPIDIKFILEKSDESTYCLTPNIDVYGYDIFYGKNYSYFLIDNKMHKCLPKVENRNLELLEVYKKNYTQSIIFNENNLRNFFAIVVPKIKDNFKIKNIDKEQIEKYMPKDLYVKIYLDYNEKGYIIADVKFCYGNVEFNPIKNVNLEITRNAIQENEVLDTFVQTGFMLDSANARLVLANDEKIYNFLSKEIEDYMKKFEVLVAEDFKKKDIKKIKIKSIGVKIENNLLDINLEDFKFNIYEIKDIINKYKLRKKFYRLKDGTYISLEKNSSLDFLENLTDNIEIEDENVEENSIKLPIYRALYLEKIFKNMPNTNIQKNEYYKNMISQIEDRQIDLSTKIPPKLNAELRTYQKIGYKWLRTLEQYKMGGILADDMGLGKTIQLLAVILSYVQKNKGNVKPSIIICPSSLALNWYNEIQKFTPTLKALVISDDYLERKRKIEEIGKYQVIITSYDSLKRDIDLYENYCFKYVVADEAQYIKNNNTKNSKAIKTINAETKFALTGTPIENSLSELWSIFDFIMPGYLYKYKKFKELYETPIIKEQNEDVMNKLKKQIEPFVLRRTKGEVLTELPDKTVTILNNEMSEEQYNIYMSYMAQARKEIMSQIDINGFEKSQIKILSLLMRLRQICCHPKLFLREYEGESSKLNQCIEIIQDAVLGGHKILLFSSYTSMFEIIEEKLKNIGVKYLKLTGQTKVGERIELVDKFNTNENIKVFLISLKAGGTGLNLTGADMVIHYDPWWNLSAENQATDRTYRIGQKRNVQVYKLITKNSIEEKIYELQQKKAKLIDNMLSTDATFINKLSKDDILALFE
;
A
#
# COMPACT_ATOMS: atom_id res chain seq x y z
N MET A 1 -28.97 37.37 18.35
CA MET A 1 -30.02 37.23 17.33
C MET A 1 -29.41 36.61 16.11
N PRO A 2 -29.85 35.45 15.64
CA PRO A 2 -29.28 34.85 14.42
C PRO A 2 -29.56 35.74 13.21
N ASN A 3 -28.57 35.89 12.39
CA ASN A 3 -28.50 36.83 11.26
C ASN A 3 -29.57 36.48 10.22
N LYS A 4 -30.20 37.51 9.61
CA LYS A 4 -31.26 37.37 8.55
C LYS A 4 -30.84 36.44 7.39
N GLU A 5 -29.53 36.28 7.14
CA GLU A 5 -29.01 35.39 6.09
C GLU A 5 -29.09 33.91 6.48
N THR A 6 -28.86 33.57 7.73
CA THR A 6 -28.99 32.16 8.23
C THR A 6 -30.45 31.71 8.23
N HIS A 7 -31.41 32.63 8.50
CA HIS A 7 -32.84 32.33 8.37
C HIS A 7 -33.27 32.15 6.90
N ARG A 8 -32.66 32.87 5.97
CA ARG A 8 -32.97 32.74 4.53
C ARG A 8 -32.39 31.44 3.96
N ALA A 9 -31.20 31.05 4.35
CA ALA A 9 -30.59 29.78 3.97
C ALA A 9 -31.33 28.58 4.57
N PHE A 10 -31.78 28.68 5.82
CA PHE A 10 -32.59 27.64 6.46
C PHE A 10 -33.97 27.52 5.81
N ASN A 11 -34.64 28.61 5.47
CA ASN A 11 -35.91 28.58 4.75
C ASN A 11 -35.76 28.06 3.31
N GLN A 12 -34.65 28.33 2.62
CA GLN A 12 -34.34 27.71 1.34
C GLN A 12 -34.14 26.21 1.48
N LEU A 13 -33.40 25.77 2.49
CA LEU A 13 -33.19 24.35 2.77
C LEU A 13 -34.50 23.63 3.09
N LEU A 14 -35.37 24.27 3.90
CA LEU A 14 -36.70 23.73 4.26
C LEU A 14 -37.62 23.62 3.05
N ASN A 15 -37.65 24.66 2.20
CA ASN A 15 -38.42 24.65 0.96
C ASN A 15 -37.91 23.56 -0.01
N THR A 16 -36.61 23.37 -0.14
CA THR A 16 -36.03 22.35 -1.00
C THR A 16 -36.43 20.93 -0.49
N PHE A 17 -36.40 20.69 0.83
CA PHE A 17 -36.84 19.41 1.39
C PHE A 17 -38.35 19.23 1.32
N LEU A 18 -39.16 20.28 1.44
CA LEU A 18 -40.61 20.21 1.26
C LEU A 18 -40.99 19.94 -0.22
N GLU A 19 -40.24 20.51 -1.18
CA GLU A 19 -40.38 20.18 -2.59
C GLU A 19 -40.00 18.74 -2.90
N ILE A 20 -38.96 18.19 -2.25
CA ILE A 20 -38.56 16.78 -2.37
C ILE A 20 -39.65 15.87 -1.79
N ASN A 21 -40.16 16.16 -0.59
CA ASN A 21 -41.21 15.35 0.03
C ASN A 21 -42.53 15.43 -0.75
N ASN A 22 -42.90 16.59 -1.28
CA ASN A 22 -44.11 16.73 -2.12
C ASN A 22 -43.93 15.96 -3.45
N LYS A 23 -42.74 15.93 -4.04
CA LYS A 23 -42.45 15.08 -5.21
C LYS A 23 -42.50 13.58 -4.86
N GLU A 24 -42.05 13.16 -3.68
CA GLU A 24 -42.14 11.77 -3.23
C GLU A 24 -43.61 11.37 -2.95
N GLU A 25 -44.47 12.25 -2.43
CA GLU A 25 -45.88 12.01 -2.24
C GLU A 25 -46.66 11.97 -3.57
N GLU A 26 -46.33 12.82 -4.55
CA GLU A 26 -46.90 12.77 -5.91
C GLU A 26 -46.47 11.48 -6.65
N LEU A 27 -45.23 11.00 -6.48
CA LEU A 27 -44.73 9.75 -7.02
C LEU A 27 -45.48 8.52 -6.48
N ALA A 28 -45.99 8.60 -5.24
CA ALA A 28 -46.73 7.52 -4.61
C ALA A 28 -48.22 7.45 -5.07
N GLN A 29 -48.75 8.49 -5.68
CA GLN A 29 -50.17 8.60 -6.06
C GLN A 29 -50.46 8.42 -7.56
N ASP A 30 -49.49 8.63 -8.49
CA ASP A 30 -49.68 8.48 -9.94
C ASP A 30 -49.31 7.06 -10.43
N GLY A 31 -50.34 6.18 -10.43
CA GLY A 31 -50.23 4.80 -10.94
C GLY A 31 -50.23 4.68 -12.47
N THR A 32 -49.51 5.52 -13.22
CA THR A 32 -49.35 5.35 -14.68
C THR A 32 -48.18 4.44 -14.95
N SER A 33 -48.43 3.12 -14.86
CA SER A 33 -47.50 2.09 -15.33
C SER A 33 -47.97 1.62 -16.72
N GLY A 34 -47.02 1.25 -17.58
CA GLY A 34 -47.28 0.64 -18.90
C GLY A 34 -46.98 1.50 -20.11
N ILE A 35 -46.04 2.45 -19.98
CA ILE A 35 -45.54 3.25 -21.11
C ILE A 35 -44.73 2.37 -22.06
N LYS A 36 -45.13 2.35 -23.32
CA LYS A 36 -44.42 1.68 -24.40
C LYS A 36 -43.38 2.63 -25.00
N LEU A 37 -42.20 2.09 -25.27
CA LEU A 37 -41.16 2.75 -26.05
C LEU A 37 -40.92 1.95 -27.33
N VAL A 38 -41.08 2.60 -28.48
CA VAL A 38 -40.99 1.95 -29.80
C VAL A 38 -39.97 2.68 -30.67
N PRO A 39 -38.98 1.98 -31.22
CA PRO A 39 -38.02 2.57 -32.14
C PRO A 39 -38.60 2.65 -33.56
N ILE A 40 -38.23 3.68 -34.33
CA ILE A 40 -38.47 3.81 -35.77
C ILE A 40 -37.12 3.95 -36.44
N PHE A 41 -36.83 3.10 -37.34
CA PHE A 41 -35.62 3.23 -38.18
C PHE A 41 -35.83 4.17 -39.33
N LEU A 42 -34.90 5.07 -39.53
CA LEU A 42 -34.82 5.95 -40.71
C LEU A 42 -33.66 5.48 -41.61
N TYR A 43 -33.93 5.10 -42.81
CA TYR A 43 -32.92 4.68 -43.76
C TYR A 43 -32.95 5.53 -45.01
N ASN A 44 -31.79 6.08 -45.34
CA ASN A 44 -31.61 6.83 -46.57
C ASN A 44 -30.58 6.14 -47.46
N ASP A 45 -30.98 5.66 -48.63
CA ASP A 45 -30.13 4.97 -49.60
C ASP A 45 -28.89 5.77 -50.04
N THR A 46 -28.96 7.12 -49.94
CA THR A 46 -27.83 7.99 -50.33
C THR A 46 -26.74 8.03 -49.27
N ASP A 47 -27.08 8.02 -48.01
CA ASP A 47 -26.14 8.15 -46.87
C ASP A 47 -25.71 6.78 -46.32
N LYS A 48 -26.43 5.72 -46.65
CA LYS A 48 -26.27 4.33 -46.16
C LYS A 48 -26.13 4.23 -44.64
N LYS A 49 -26.66 5.21 -43.87
CA LYS A 49 -26.62 5.26 -42.42
C LYS A 49 -27.99 4.99 -41.84
N LEU A 50 -28.06 4.08 -40.89
CA LEU A 50 -29.26 3.84 -40.12
C LEU A 50 -29.34 4.87 -38.97
N LYS A 51 -30.49 5.51 -38.85
CA LYS A 51 -30.84 6.39 -37.76
C LYS A 51 -32.06 5.82 -37.04
N VAL A 52 -32.23 6.10 -35.77
CA VAL A 52 -33.34 5.61 -34.96
C VAL A 52 -33.99 6.77 -34.23
N GLU A 53 -35.29 6.93 -34.42
CA GLU A 53 -36.18 7.80 -33.63
C GLU A 53 -36.98 6.94 -32.66
N PHE A 54 -37.59 7.56 -31.67
CA PHE A 54 -38.33 6.86 -30.65
C PHE A 54 -39.71 7.46 -30.45
N LYS A 55 -40.73 6.59 -30.33
CA LYS A 55 -42.10 6.96 -29.96
C LYS A 55 -42.39 6.43 -28.57
N ILE A 56 -43.12 7.22 -27.76
CA ILE A 56 -43.59 6.83 -26.43
C ILE A 56 -45.11 6.99 -26.32
N GLY A 57 -45.73 6.15 -25.52
CA GLY A 57 -47.17 6.25 -25.25
C GLY A 57 -47.77 4.94 -24.76
N ASN A 58 -49.07 4.95 -24.45
CA ASN A 58 -49.86 3.75 -24.11
C ASN A 58 -50.63 3.26 -25.34
N GLU A 59 -51.78 3.88 -25.65
CA GLU A 59 -52.55 3.54 -26.83
C GLU A 59 -52.19 4.41 -28.04
N GLN A 60 -51.85 5.68 -27.82
CA GLN A 60 -51.34 6.57 -28.85
C GLN A 60 -49.87 6.86 -28.64
N LEU A 61 -49.07 6.71 -29.69
CA LEU A 61 -47.65 6.89 -29.65
C LEU A 61 -47.27 8.29 -30.15
N THR A 62 -46.46 9.01 -29.36
CA THR A 62 -45.94 10.35 -29.69
C THR A 62 -44.43 10.29 -29.87
N LYS A 63 -43.88 10.95 -30.90
CA LYS A 63 -42.43 11.05 -31.16
C LYS A 63 -41.73 11.84 -30.04
N ILE A 64 -40.53 11.39 -29.61
CA ILE A 64 -39.65 12.17 -28.74
C ILE A 64 -38.86 13.13 -29.62
N ASN A 65 -39.15 14.41 -29.50
CA ASN A 65 -38.54 15.43 -30.37
C ASN A 65 -37.20 15.96 -29.88
N ASN A 66 -36.84 15.72 -28.62
CA ASN A 66 -35.56 16.13 -28.03
C ASN A 66 -35.07 15.06 -27.04
N LEU A 67 -34.06 14.31 -27.44
CA LEU A 67 -33.46 13.22 -26.63
C LEU A 67 -32.70 13.72 -25.43
N PRO A 68 -31.88 14.79 -25.51
CA PRO A 68 -31.27 15.42 -24.33
C PRO A 68 -32.26 15.83 -23.25
N ASP A 69 -33.35 16.50 -23.62
CA ASP A 69 -34.41 16.95 -22.68
C ASP A 69 -35.09 15.71 -22.05
N PHE A 70 -35.34 14.68 -22.85
CA PHE A 70 -35.89 13.43 -22.33
C PHE A 70 -34.98 12.78 -21.29
N PHE A 71 -33.68 12.79 -21.53
CA PHE A 71 -32.68 12.28 -20.58
C PHE A 71 -32.68 13.09 -19.27
N GLU A 72 -32.75 14.43 -19.35
CA GLU A 72 -32.83 15.29 -18.16
C GLU A 72 -34.10 15.01 -17.32
N ARG A 73 -35.24 14.85 -18.00
CA ARG A 73 -36.50 14.49 -17.32
C ARG A 73 -36.40 13.16 -16.60
N MET A 74 -35.75 12.17 -17.22
CA MET A 74 -35.51 10.88 -16.60
C MET A 74 -34.59 10.98 -15.37
N LEU A 75 -33.54 11.82 -15.43
CA LEU A 75 -32.63 12.06 -14.31
C LEU A 75 -33.34 12.74 -13.13
N ASN A 76 -34.16 13.75 -13.45
CA ASN A 76 -34.86 14.58 -12.46
C ASN A 76 -36.17 13.98 -11.97
N ARG A 77 -36.57 12.81 -12.49
CA ARG A 77 -37.91 12.22 -12.27
C ARG A 77 -39.04 13.23 -12.47
N GLU A 78 -38.98 13.94 -13.60
CA GLU A 78 -39.87 15.05 -13.89
C GLU A 78 -41.21 14.56 -14.45
N LYS A 79 -42.33 15.11 -13.96
CA LYS A 79 -43.64 14.89 -14.55
C LYS A 79 -43.81 15.79 -15.78
N TYR A 80 -44.06 15.23 -16.97
CA TYR A 80 -44.17 15.98 -18.20
C TYR A 80 -45.28 15.45 -19.07
N LYS A 81 -45.96 16.41 -19.75
CA LYS A 81 -47.10 16.13 -20.61
C LYS A 81 -46.77 16.27 -22.09
N TYR A 82 -46.98 15.21 -22.84
CA TYR A 82 -46.77 15.15 -24.29
C TYR A 82 -48.10 15.38 -25.03
N ASN A 83 -48.17 16.40 -25.89
CA ASN A 83 -49.27 16.64 -26.83
C ASN A 83 -50.68 16.51 -26.23
N ASN A 84 -50.90 17.01 -25.04
CA ASN A 84 -52.20 16.96 -24.28
C ASN A 84 -52.81 15.57 -24.06
N VAL A 85 -52.13 14.51 -24.44
CA VAL A 85 -52.66 13.12 -24.40
C VAL A 85 -51.95 12.22 -23.42
N LEU A 86 -50.60 12.37 -23.27
CA LEU A 86 -49.78 11.52 -22.45
C LEU A 86 -49.06 12.33 -21.37
N GLU A 87 -49.31 12.07 -20.11
CA GLU A 87 -48.66 12.67 -18.95
C GLU A 87 -48.20 11.57 -17.99
N PHE A 88 -46.90 11.59 -17.63
CA PHE A 88 -46.33 10.60 -16.70
C PHE A 88 -45.06 11.14 -16.06
N ILE A 89 -44.63 10.49 -14.99
CA ILE A 89 -43.38 10.76 -14.32
C ILE A 89 -42.26 9.95 -15.00
N HIS A 90 -41.15 10.61 -15.37
CA HIS A 90 -40.04 10.00 -16.09
C HIS A 90 -39.19 9.17 -15.16
N GLU A 91 -39.58 7.90 -14.93
CA GLU A 91 -38.81 6.92 -14.19
C GLU A 91 -38.85 5.55 -14.88
N GLU A 92 -37.87 4.69 -14.60
CA GLU A 92 -37.77 3.38 -15.26
C GLU A 92 -38.99 2.50 -15.03
N ASN A 93 -39.64 2.63 -13.88
CA ASN A 93 -40.84 1.84 -13.50
C ASN A 93 -42.10 2.24 -14.24
N ALA A 94 -42.15 3.45 -14.81
CA ALA A 94 -43.28 3.87 -15.63
C ALA A 94 -43.37 3.09 -16.95
N PHE A 95 -42.25 2.52 -17.42
CA PHE A 95 -42.18 1.78 -18.68
C PHE A 95 -42.46 0.31 -18.52
N GLU A 96 -43.14 -0.27 -19.52
CA GLU A 96 -43.37 -1.70 -19.62
C GLU A 96 -42.02 -2.45 -19.54
N GLU A 97 -42.00 -3.63 -18.93
CA GLU A 97 -40.82 -4.45 -18.73
C GLU A 97 -40.06 -4.72 -20.07
N GLN A 98 -40.86 -4.96 -21.14
CA GLN A 98 -40.34 -5.18 -22.48
C GLN A 98 -39.71 -3.94 -23.13
N SER A 99 -40.02 -2.73 -22.66
CA SER A 99 -39.49 -1.45 -23.14
C SER A 99 -38.25 -0.98 -22.38
N ARG A 100 -37.99 -1.51 -21.18
CA ARG A 100 -36.86 -1.07 -20.33
C ARG A 100 -35.48 -1.28 -20.97
N PRO A 101 -35.18 -2.40 -21.67
CA PRO A 101 -33.90 -2.53 -22.38
C PRO A 101 -33.69 -1.47 -23.45
N LEU A 102 -34.75 -1.11 -24.16
CA LEU A 102 -34.74 -0.07 -25.18
C LEU A 102 -34.59 1.32 -24.52
N LEU A 103 -35.20 1.54 -23.37
CA LEU A 103 -35.03 2.78 -22.59
C LEU A 103 -33.56 2.97 -22.16
N LYS A 104 -32.91 1.91 -21.68
CA LYS A 104 -31.49 1.96 -21.31
C LYS A 104 -30.61 2.31 -22.49
N PHE A 105 -30.91 1.72 -23.65
CA PHE A 105 -30.23 2.07 -24.90
C PHE A 105 -30.43 3.54 -25.26
N LEU A 106 -31.68 4.02 -25.23
CA LEU A 106 -32.03 5.42 -25.51
C LEU A 106 -31.29 6.39 -24.61
N LEU A 107 -31.33 6.17 -23.29
CA LEU A 107 -30.74 7.06 -22.29
C LEU A 107 -29.21 7.16 -22.48
N LYS A 108 -28.54 6.06 -22.76
CA LYS A 108 -27.10 6.01 -23.05
C LYS A 108 -26.73 6.93 -24.24
N TYR A 109 -27.51 6.88 -25.30
CA TYR A 109 -27.23 7.72 -26.47
C TYR A 109 -27.69 9.16 -26.30
N ALA A 110 -28.78 9.40 -25.57
CA ALA A 110 -29.25 10.73 -25.23
C ALA A 110 -28.26 11.50 -24.36
N GLU A 111 -27.63 10.81 -23.40
CA GLU A 111 -26.52 11.34 -22.59
C GLU A 111 -25.32 11.77 -23.45
N ILE A 112 -24.91 10.90 -24.39
CA ILE A 112 -23.80 11.18 -25.29
C ILE A 112 -24.09 12.42 -26.17
N ILE A 113 -25.32 12.50 -26.72
CA ILE A 113 -25.74 13.63 -27.56
C ILE A 113 -25.76 14.93 -26.75
N LYS A 114 -26.29 14.87 -25.51
CA LYS A 114 -26.30 16.01 -24.60
C LYS A 114 -24.87 16.49 -24.32
N TYR A 115 -23.99 15.61 -23.86
CA TYR A 115 -22.59 15.95 -23.57
C TYR A 115 -21.88 16.54 -24.79
N ALA A 116 -22.09 15.96 -25.98
CA ALA A 116 -21.48 16.47 -27.21
C ALA A 116 -21.98 17.87 -27.57
N ASN A 117 -23.28 18.16 -27.37
CA ASN A 117 -23.84 19.49 -27.59
C ASN A 117 -23.36 20.49 -26.52
N ASP A 118 -23.26 20.14 -25.27
CA ASP A 118 -22.74 20.98 -24.18
C ASP A 118 -21.27 21.36 -24.41
N VAL A 119 -20.45 20.43 -24.86
CA VAL A 119 -19.05 20.70 -25.26
C VAL A 119 -18.98 21.63 -26.45
N ASN A 120 -19.82 21.44 -27.48
CA ASN A 120 -19.85 22.31 -28.67
C ASN A 120 -20.33 23.74 -28.34
N ASN A 121 -21.27 23.91 -27.42
CA ASN A 121 -21.76 25.24 -27.02
C ASN A 121 -20.68 26.04 -26.23
N ASN A 122 -19.78 25.39 -25.56
CA ASN A 122 -18.66 26.02 -24.84
C ASN A 122 -17.52 26.50 -25.76
N TYR A 123 -17.44 25.99 -27.00
CA TYR A 123 -16.43 26.34 -28.03
C TYR A 123 -17.07 27.08 -29.22
N ALA A 124 -17.93 28.04 -28.95
CA ALA A 124 -18.72 28.71 -29.96
C ALA A 124 -17.91 29.56 -30.95
N TYR A 125 -17.39 28.91 -32.02
CA TYR A 125 -17.11 29.68 -33.26
C TYR A 125 -17.44 28.93 -34.58
N TYR A 126 -17.58 27.59 -34.63
CA TYR A 126 -17.97 26.84 -35.85
C TYR A 126 -18.60 25.47 -35.60
N GLY A 127 -19.33 25.25 -34.51
CA GLY A 127 -19.92 23.94 -34.20
C GLY A 127 -21.31 23.75 -34.82
N ARG A 128 -21.52 22.70 -35.63
CA ARG A 128 -22.87 22.21 -35.96
C ARG A 128 -23.38 21.42 -34.78
N ASN A 129 -24.51 21.82 -34.18
CA ASN A 129 -25.16 21.02 -33.14
C ASN A 129 -25.55 19.65 -33.70
N PHE A 130 -25.38 18.61 -32.87
CA PHE A 130 -25.85 17.27 -33.21
C PHE A 130 -27.38 17.27 -33.30
N ASN A 131 -27.93 16.43 -34.18
CA ASN A 131 -29.36 16.26 -34.28
C ASN A 131 -29.90 15.68 -32.94
N VAL A 132 -30.83 16.36 -32.35
CA VAL A 132 -31.39 16.00 -31.03
C VAL A 132 -32.58 15.03 -31.10
N ASN A 133 -33.12 14.78 -32.30
CA ASN A 133 -34.35 14.00 -32.50
C ASN A 133 -34.09 12.51 -32.76
N ASN A 134 -32.91 12.17 -33.26
CA ASN A 134 -32.59 10.79 -33.62
C ASN A 134 -31.16 10.40 -33.25
N VAL A 135 -30.97 9.09 -33.06
CA VAL A 135 -29.66 8.48 -32.83
C VAL A 135 -29.11 7.95 -34.15
N VAL A 136 -27.94 8.45 -34.57
CA VAL A 136 -27.19 7.83 -35.69
C VAL A 136 -26.50 6.59 -35.13
N LEU A 137 -26.88 5.41 -35.65
CA LEU A 137 -26.35 4.16 -35.14
C LEU A 137 -24.87 3.99 -35.50
N SER A 138 -24.05 3.79 -34.47
CA SER A 138 -22.69 3.28 -34.64
C SER A 138 -22.73 1.77 -34.89
N ASN A 139 -21.62 1.18 -35.37
CA ASN A 139 -21.52 -0.27 -35.57
C ASN A 139 -21.81 -1.05 -34.26
N THR A 140 -21.33 -0.55 -33.11
CA THR A 140 -21.63 -1.14 -31.79
C THR A 140 -23.10 -0.97 -31.42
N GLY A 141 -23.68 0.19 -31.73
CA GLY A 141 -25.08 0.48 -31.46
C GLY A 141 -26.04 -0.38 -32.25
N LEU A 142 -25.66 -0.74 -33.48
CA LEU A 142 -26.44 -1.68 -34.29
C LEU A 142 -26.47 -3.09 -33.69
N ASP A 143 -25.32 -3.60 -33.24
CA ASP A 143 -25.24 -4.91 -32.57
C ASP A 143 -26.11 -4.92 -31.28
N GLU A 144 -26.02 -3.88 -30.47
CA GLU A 144 -26.74 -3.74 -29.20
C GLU A 144 -28.27 -3.66 -29.46
N LEU A 145 -28.68 -2.86 -30.45
CA LEU A 145 -30.08 -2.65 -30.75
C LEU A 145 -30.70 -3.91 -31.39
N PHE A 146 -29.95 -4.63 -32.20
CA PHE A 146 -30.41 -5.90 -32.77
C PHE A 146 -30.76 -6.92 -31.67
N GLU A 147 -29.93 -7.07 -30.64
CA GLU A 147 -30.19 -8.00 -29.54
C GLU A 147 -31.46 -7.62 -28.75
N ILE A 148 -31.74 -6.31 -28.61
CA ILE A 148 -32.96 -5.82 -27.95
C ILE A 148 -34.23 -6.08 -28.77
N LEU A 149 -34.09 -6.03 -30.11
CA LEU A 149 -35.20 -6.11 -31.05
C LEU A 149 -35.39 -7.51 -31.65
N LYS A 150 -34.54 -8.45 -31.33
CA LYS A 150 -34.62 -9.84 -31.80
C LYS A 150 -36.01 -10.42 -31.63
N GLY A 151 -36.57 -10.97 -32.68
CA GLY A 151 -37.94 -11.54 -32.77
C GLY A 151 -39.07 -10.51 -32.88
N LYS A 152 -38.76 -9.19 -32.77
CA LYS A 152 -39.74 -8.10 -32.88
C LYS A 152 -39.84 -7.57 -34.31
N THR A 153 -40.99 -6.94 -34.61
CA THR A 153 -41.23 -6.22 -35.86
C THR A 153 -41.25 -4.73 -35.59
N VAL A 154 -40.49 -3.96 -36.37
CA VAL A 154 -40.26 -2.52 -36.17
C VAL A 154 -40.56 -1.74 -37.44
N GLU A 155 -40.94 -0.46 -37.29
CA GLU A 155 -41.20 0.45 -38.37
C GLU A 155 -39.90 0.97 -38.99
N PHE A 156 -39.80 0.90 -40.33
CA PHE A 156 -38.72 1.44 -41.11
C PHE A 156 -39.27 2.51 -42.04
N GLU A 157 -38.86 3.73 -41.88
CA GLU A 157 -39.19 4.84 -42.79
C GLU A 157 -38.08 4.97 -43.86
N THR A 158 -38.44 4.80 -45.14
CA THR A 158 -37.56 4.99 -46.28
C THR A 158 -38.10 6.12 -47.16
N LYS A 159 -37.33 6.61 -48.09
CA LYS A 159 -37.82 7.60 -49.07
C LYS A 159 -39.04 7.12 -49.89
N THR A 160 -39.21 5.81 -50.03
CA THR A 160 -40.27 5.18 -50.80
C THR A 160 -41.50 4.81 -49.97
N GLY A 161 -41.52 5.09 -48.65
CA GLY A 161 -42.62 4.80 -47.77
C GLY A 161 -42.20 4.04 -46.51
N GLU A 162 -43.20 3.75 -45.66
CA GLU A 162 -43.05 3.00 -44.42
C GLU A 162 -43.13 1.51 -44.67
N ARG A 163 -42.20 0.74 -44.08
CA ARG A 163 -42.18 -0.71 -44.11
C ARG A 163 -42.10 -1.27 -42.71
N LYS A 164 -42.58 -2.49 -42.48
CA LYS A 164 -42.40 -3.23 -41.22
C LYS A 164 -41.36 -4.30 -41.42
N ILE A 165 -40.28 -4.24 -40.62
CA ILE A 165 -39.15 -5.18 -40.72
C ILE A 165 -39.07 -6.01 -39.47
N GLN A 166 -38.98 -7.34 -39.63
CA GLN A 166 -38.80 -8.30 -38.57
C GLN A 166 -37.34 -8.62 -38.32
N PHE A 167 -36.86 -8.56 -37.03
CA PHE A 167 -35.48 -8.90 -36.68
C PHE A 167 -35.35 -10.41 -36.38
N ILE A 168 -34.56 -11.11 -37.16
CA ILE A 168 -34.45 -12.58 -37.13
C ILE A 168 -32.98 -12.98 -36.85
N ASP A 169 -32.77 -13.82 -35.82
CA ASP A 169 -31.47 -14.33 -35.42
C ASP A 169 -31.16 -15.67 -36.13
N GLU A 170 -31.46 -15.73 -37.41
CA GLU A 170 -31.14 -16.88 -38.28
C GLU A 170 -30.35 -16.36 -39.48
N PRO A 171 -29.21 -17.01 -39.82
CA PRO A 171 -28.43 -16.63 -40.98
C PRO A 171 -29.17 -16.99 -42.27
N ILE A 172 -28.92 -16.21 -43.32
CA ILE A 172 -29.43 -16.51 -44.66
C ILE A 172 -28.58 -17.61 -45.27
N ASP A 173 -29.25 -18.61 -45.89
CA ASP A 173 -28.58 -19.68 -46.60
C ASP A 173 -28.22 -19.20 -48.02
N ILE A 174 -27.01 -18.61 -48.14
CA ILE A 174 -26.50 -18.11 -49.43
C ILE A 174 -25.70 -19.24 -50.07
N LYS A 175 -26.10 -19.68 -51.25
CA LYS A 175 -25.42 -20.72 -52.03
C LYS A 175 -25.00 -20.17 -53.41
N PHE A 176 -23.80 -20.54 -53.86
CA PHE A 176 -23.28 -20.26 -55.19
C PHE A 176 -23.31 -21.53 -56.01
N ILE A 177 -23.92 -21.46 -57.16
CA ILE A 177 -24.14 -22.61 -58.03
C ILE A 177 -23.28 -22.43 -59.30
N LEU A 178 -22.39 -23.39 -59.56
CA LEU A 178 -21.59 -23.44 -60.76
C LEU A 178 -22.30 -24.37 -61.75
N GLU A 179 -22.61 -23.86 -62.92
CA GLU A 179 -23.21 -24.60 -64.02
C GLU A 179 -22.38 -24.40 -65.30
N LYS A 180 -22.39 -25.39 -66.21
CA LYS A 180 -21.83 -25.26 -67.52
C LYS A 180 -22.84 -24.58 -68.42
N SER A 181 -22.46 -23.44 -69.04
CA SER A 181 -23.33 -22.64 -69.91
C SER A 181 -23.24 -23.07 -71.35
N ASP A 182 -22.00 -23.33 -71.85
CA ASP A 182 -21.69 -23.78 -73.22
C ASP A 182 -20.52 -24.75 -73.16
N GLU A 183 -20.08 -25.22 -74.32
CA GLU A 183 -18.98 -26.22 -74.44
C GLU A 183 -17.71 -25.80 -73.70
N SER A 184 -17.38 -24.48 -73.60
CA SER A 184 -16.16 -23.94 -73.02
C SER A 184 -16.38 -22.90 -71.94
N THR A 185 -17.64 -22.63 -71.57
CA THR A 185 -17.95 -21.56 -70.55
C THR A 185 -18.69 -22.11 -69.38
N TYR A 186 -18.41 -21.53 -68.18
CA TYR A 186 -19.01 -21.84 -66.86
C TYR A 186 -19.64 -20.58 -66.30
N CYS A 187 -20.77 -20.73 -65.61
CA CYS A 187 -21.55 -19.68 -65.06
C CYS A 187 -21.70 -19.93 -63.51
N LEU A 188 -21.31 -18.94 -62.74
CA LEU A 188 -21.51 -18.95 -61.28
C LEU A 188 -22.64 -17.99 -60.93
N THR A 189 -23.71 -18.50 -60.24
CA THR A 189 -24.88 -17.72 -59.87
C THR A 189 -25.18 -17.91 -58.37
N PRO A 190 -25.50 -16.85 -57.62
CA PRO A 190 -26.02 -16.96 -56.26
C PRO A 190 -27.50 -17.35 -56.30
N ASN A 191 -27.96 -18.03 -55.18
CA ASN A 191 -29.37 -18.46 -55.07
C ASN A 191 -30.30 -17.32 -54.60
N ILE A 192 -29.81 -16.08 -54.51
CA ILE A 192 -30.56 -14.90 -54.08
C ILE A 192 -30.52 -13.81 -55.18
N ASP A 193 -31.56 -12.95 -55.18
CA ASP A 193 -31.57 -11.78 -56.07
C ASP A 193 -30.57 -10.75 -55.59
N VAL A 194 -29.57 -10.43 -56.42
CA VAL A 194 -28.47 -9.53 -56.11
C VAL A 194 -28.91 -8.05 -55.89
N TYR A 195 -30.09 -7.70 -56.40
CA TYR A 195 -30.64 -6.34 -56.35
C TYR A 195 -31.64 -6.17 -55.20
N GLY A 196 -32.09 -7.25 -54.59
CA GLY A 196 -33.18 -7.24 -53.60
C GLY A 196 -32.77 -7.14 -52.13
N TYR A 197 -31.51 -6.83 -51.83
CA TYR A 197 -31.04 -6.79 -50.44
C TYR A 197 -30.18 -5.59 -50.11
N ASP A 198 -30.12 -5.25 -48.81
CA ASP A 198 -29.15 -4.31 -48.21
C ASP A 198 -28.38 -4.99 -47.10
N ILE A 199 -27.12 -4.55 -46.92
CA ILE A 199 -26.21 -5.03 -45.87
C ILE A 199 -25.85 -3.90 -44.94
N PHE A 200 -25.98 -4.14 -43.62
CA PHE A 200 -25.53 -3.23 -42.56
C PHE A 200 -24.45 -3.91 -41.74
N TYR A 201 -23.40 -3.14 -41.39
CA TYR A 201 -22.27 -3.66 -40.65
C TYR A 201 -22.30 -3.21 -39.19
N GLY A 202 -22.46 -4.16 -38.30
CA GLY A 202 -22.19 -4.01 -36.88
C GLY A 202 -20.70 -4.05 -36.57
N LYS A 203 -20.33 -4.00 -35.29
CA LYS A 203 -18.94 -4.20 -34.85
C LYS A 203 -18.53 -5.67 -34.98
N ASN A 204 -19.40 -6.56 -34.52
CA ASN A 204 -19.14 -8.00 -34.46
C ASN A 204 -19.86 -8.78 -35.55
N TYR A 205 -21.02 -8.33 -36.02
CA TYR A 205 -21.89 -9.05 -36.94
C TYR A 205 -22.23 -8.21 -38.17
N SER A 206 -22.65 -8.87 -39.25
CA SER A 206 -23.27 -8.27 -40.41
C SER A 206 -24.76 -8.58 -40.44
N TYR A 207 -25.58 -7.62 -40.85
CA TYR A 207 -27.02 -7.72 -40.87
C TYR A 207 -27.53 -7.57 -42.30
N PHE A 208 -28.34 -8.53 -42.70
CA PHE A 208 -28.82 -8.65 -44.09
C PHE A 208 -30.31 -8.36 -44.14
N LEU A 209 -30.68 -7.32 -44.84
CA LEU A 209 -32.09 -6.94 -45.00
C LEU A 209 -32.57 -7.46 -46.36
N ILE A 210 -33.49 -8.40 -46.34
CA ILE A 210 -34.16 -8.98 -47.51
C ILE A 210 -35.61 -9.31 -47.14
N ASP A 211 -36.53 -9.14 -48.11
CA ASP A 211 -37.94 -9.48 -47.95
C ASP A 211 -38.61 -9.01 -46.63
N ASN A 212 -38.30 -7.77 -46.21
CA ASN A 212 -38.73 -7.16 -44.95
C ASN A 212 -38.28 -7.91 -43.68
N LYS A 213 -37.18 -8.65 -43.77
CA LYS A 213 -36.56 -9.35 -42.65
C LYS A 213 -35.11 -8.92 -42.53
N MET A 214 -34.68 -8.58 -41.29
CA MET A 214 -33.28 -8.29 -40.97
C MET A 214 -32.66 -9.53 -40.32
N HIS A 215 -31.79 -10.20 -41.04
CA HIS A 215 -31.11 -11.40 -40.59
C HIS A 215 -29.75 -11.10 -40.02
N LYS A 216 -29.41 -11.72 -38.92
CA LYS A 216 -28.09 -11.66 -38.32
C LYS A 216 -27.20 -12.71 -39.00
N CYS A 217 -26.15 -12.28 -39.63
CA CYS A 217 -25.18 -13.13 -40.27
C CYS A 217 -23.92 -13.32 -39.44
N LEU A 218 -23.08 -14.28 -39.79
CA LEU A 218 -21.77 -14.54 -39.17
C LEU A 218 -20.90 -13.28 -39.08
N PRO A 219 -19.91 -13.28 -38.14
CA PRO A 219 -19.01 -12.17 -38.01
C PRO A 219 -18.39 -11.72 -39.32
N LYS A 220 -18.21 -10.41 -39.50
CA LYS A 220 -17.71 -9.79 -40.73
C LYS A 220 -16.43 -10.44 -41.27
N VAL A 221 -15.54 -10.91 -40.36
CA VAL A 221 -14.26 -11.55 -40.67
C VAL A 221 -14.45 -12.96 -41.23
N GLU A 222 -15.56 -13.63 -40.94
CA GLU A 222 -15.82 -15.03 -41.31
C GLU A 222 -16.78 -15.14 -42.48
N ASN A 223 -17.47 -14.08 -42.86
CA ASN A 223 -18.52 -14.12 -43.86
C ASN A 223 -18.02 -13.75 -45.25
N ARG A 224 -17.18 -14.62 -45.82
CA ARG A 224 -16.60 -14.45 -47.16
C ARG A 224 -17.65 -14.48 -48.28
N ASN A 225 -18.83 -15.05 -48.04
CA ASN A 225 -19.93 -15.04 -48.98
C ASN A 225 -20.44 -13.63 -49.26
N LEU A 226 -20.41 -12.73 -48.27
CA LEU A 226 -20.81 -11.35 -48.48
C LEU A 226 -19.83 -10.57 -49.39
N GLU A 227 -18.54 -10.86 -49.31
CA GLU A 227 -17.54 -10.27 -50.17
C GLU A 227 -17.78 -10.66 -51.65
N LEU A 228 -18.13 -11.93 -51.87
CA LEU A 228 -18.45 -12.41 -53.23
C LEU A 228 -19.74 -11.78 -53.76
N LEU A 229 -20.79 -11.65 -52.92
CA LEU A 229 -22.03 -10.97 -53.31
C LEU A 229 -21.82 -9.49 -53.63
N GLU A 230 -20.90 -8.80 -52.93
CA GLU A 230 -20.54 -7.43 -53.29
C GLU A 230 -19.91 -7.31 -54.68
N VAL A 231 -19.17 -8.35 -55.14
CA VAL A 231 -18.63 -8.38 -56.53
C VAL A 231 -19.76 -8.41 -57.56
N TYR A 232 -20.82 -9.21 -57.32
CA TYR A 232 -21.99 -9.23 -58.19
C TYR A 232 -22.69 -7.86 -58.24
N LYS A 233 -22.91 -7.27 -57.07
CA LYS A 233 -23.58 -5.96 -56.90
C LYS A 233 -22.80 -4.82 -57.55
N LYS A 234 -21.47 -4.79 -57.39
CA LYS A 234 -20.58 -3.78 -58.04
C LYS A 234 -20.55 -3.88 -59.54
N ASN A 235 -20.67 -5.09 -60.12
CA ASN A 235 -20.62 -5.30 -61.55
C ASN A 235 -22.00 -5.33 -62.20
N TYR A 236 -23.06 -5.03 -61.41
CA TYR A 236 -24.43 -5.05 -61.90
C TYR A 236 -24.79 -6.31 -62.69
N THR A 237 -24.39 -7.51 -62.15
CA THR A 237 -24.66 -8.78 -62.81
C THR A 237 -25.25 -9.80 -61.84
N GLN A 238 -26.16 -10.62 -62.30
CA GLN A 238 -26.75 -11.76 -61.59
C GLN A 238 -25.90 -13.04 -61.73
N SER A 239 -25.01 -13.06 -62.69
CA SER A 239 -24.14 -14.22 -62.97
C SER A 239 -22.74 -13.78 -63.43
N ILE A 240 -21.73 -14.56 -63.02
CA ILE A 240 -20.34 -14.39 -63.45
C ILE A 240 -20.00 -15.54 -64.40
N ILE A 241 -19.62 -15.18 -65.66
CA ILE A 241 -19.25 -16.14 -66.70
C ILE A 241 -17.73 -16.15 -66.81
N PHE A 242 -17.12 -17.36 -66.88
CA PHE A 242 -15.70 -17.54 -67.09
C PHE A 242 -15.41 -18.81 -67.92
N ASN A 243 -14.21 -18.89 -68.53
CA ASN A 243 -13.82 -19.97 -69.40
C ASN A 243 -13.04 -21.09 -68.66
N GLU A 244 -12.79 -22.20 -69.33
CA GLU A 244 -12.10 -23.37 -68.77
C GLU A 244 -10.69 -23.02 -68.20
N ASN A 245 -9.98 -22.06 -68.83
CA ASN A 245 -8.65 -21.66 -68.42
C ASN A 245 -8.64 -21.05 -66.97
N ASN A 246 -9.74 -20.47 -66.54
CA ASN A 246 -9.90 -19.84 -65.22
C ASN A 246 -10.35 -20.81 -64.13
N LEU A 247 -10.77 -22.04 -64.52
CA LEU A 247 -11.25 -23.04 -63.54
C LEU A 247 -10.20 -23.41 -62.54
N ARG A 248 -8.94 -23.57 -62.88
CA ARG A 248 -7.86 -23.88 -61.95
C ARG A 248 -7.73 -22.79 -60.87
N ASN A 249 -7.72 -21.52 -61.25
CA ASN A 249 -7.64 -20.40 -60.32
C ASN A 249 -8.93 -20.28 -59.47
N PHE A 250 -10.09 -20.51 -60.07
CA PHE A 250 -11.37 -20.51 -59.39
C PHE A 250 -11.41 -21.57 -58.28
N PHE A 251 -11.02 -22.82 -58.56
CA PHE A 251 -10.97 -23.89 -57.57
C PHE A 251 -9.85 -23.70 -56.55
N ALA A 252 -8.73 -23.13 -56.92
CA ALA A 252 -7.60 -22.84 -56.02
C ALA A 252 -7.86 -21.67 -55.07
N ILE A 253 -8.60 -20.64 -55.47
CA ILE A 253 -8.71 -19.37 -54.74
C ILE A 253 -10.13 -19.11 -54.20
N VAL A 254 -11.16 -19.35 -55.04
CA VAL A 254 -12.55 -18.97 -54.70
C VAL A 254 -13.27 -20.10 -53.95
N VAL A 255 -13.23 -21.31 -54.47
CA VAL A 255 -13.98 -22.46 -53.88
C VAL A 255 -13.61 -22.75 -52.45
N PRO A 256 -12.33 -22.72 -52.00
CA PRO A 256 -11.98 -22.92 -50.59
C PRO A 256 -12.60 -21.90 -49.63
N LYS A 257 -12.88 -20.69 -50.15
CA LYS A 257 -13.50 -19.61 -49.37
C LYS A 257 -14.99 -19.77 -49.17
N ILE A 258 -15.66 -20.50 -50.07
CA ILE A 258 -17.10 -20.68 -50.09
C ILE A 258 -17.51 -22.15 -50.07
N LYS A 259 -16.62 -23.06 -49.63
CA LYS A 259 -16.74 -24.51 -49.67
C LYS A 259 -18.11 -25.04 -49.17
N ASP A 260 -18.58 -24.50 -48.03
CA ASP A 260 -19.83 -24.94 -47.40
C ASP A 260 -21.09 -24.44 -48.13
N ASN A 261 -20.92 -23.41 -48.98
CA ASN A 261 -21.99 -22.74 -49.71
C ASN A 261 -21.84 -22.87 -51.22
N PHE A 262 -21.01 -23.79 -51.72
CA PHE A 262 -20.75 -24.01 -53.12
C PHE A 262 -21.41 -25.31 -53.59
N LYS A 263 -22.10 -25.23 -54.71
CA LYS A 263 -22.73 -26.38 -55.38
C LYS A 263 -22.37 -26.41 -56.85
N ILE A 264 -22.20 -27.63 -57.37
CA ILE A 264 -21.99 -27.90 -58.78
C ILE A 264 -23.27 -28.53 -59.30
N LYS A 265 -23.77 -28.05 -60.46
CA LYS A 265 -24.96 -28.56 -61.11
C LYS A 265 -24.67 -28.77 -62.61
N ASN A 266 -25.18 -29.86 -63.16
CA ASN A 266 -25.05 -30.17 -64.57
C ASN A 266 -23.59 -30.26 -65.11
N ILE A 267 -22.62 -30.64 -64.23
CA ILE A 267 -21.22 -30.83 -64.63
C ILE A 267 -20.76 -32.18 -64.08
N ASP A 268 -20.08 -32.97 -64.90
CA ASP A 268 -19.53 -34.27 -64.55
C ASP A 268 -18.39 -34.07 -63.50
N LYS A 269 -18.47 -34.79 -62.34
CA LYS A 269 -17.50 -34.66 -61.28
C LYS A 269 -16.07 -35.02 -61.69
N GLU A 270 -15.91 -36.04 -62.58
CA GLU A 270 -14.60 -36.48 -63.05
C GLU A 270 -13.91 -35.39 -63.91
N GLN A 271 -14.67 -34.57 -64.65
CA GLN A 271 -14.11 -33.42 -65.40
C GLN A 271 -13.55 -32.29 -64.47
N ILE A 272 -14.04 -32.18 -63.27
CA ILE A 272 -13.66 -31.11 -62.32
C ILE A 272 -12.58 -31.57 -61.36
N GLU A 273 -12.53 -32.87 -61.01
CA GLU A 273 -11.55 -33.41 -60.03
C GLU A 273 -10.10 -33.05 -60.37
N LYS A 274 -9.74 -32.93 -61.64
CA LYS A 274 -8.40 -32.51 -62.06
C LYS A 274 -8.05 -31.05 -61.73
N TYR A 275 -9.07 -30.20 -61.44
CA TYR A 275 -8.88 -28.80 -61.11
C TYR A 275 -9.02 -28.57 -59.55
N MET A 276 -9.49 -29.56 -58.80
CA MET A 276 -9.59 -29.44 -57.35
C MET A 276 -8.22 -29.53 -56.70
N PRO A 277 -7.89 -28.59 -55.76
CA PRO A 277 -6.64 -28.71 -55.01
C PRO A 277 -6.67 -29.95 -54.14
N LYS A 278 -5.57 -30.70 -54.12
CA LYS A 278 -5.37 -31.78 -53.16
C LYS A 278 -5.18 -31.21 -51.76
N ASP A 279 -5.35 -32.04 -50.70
CA ASP A 279 -5.11 -31.63 -49.32
C ASP A 279 -3.63 -31.29 -49.11
N LEU A 280 -3.40 -30.15 -48.47
CA LEU A 280 -2.07 -29.68 -48.07
C LEU A 280 -1.64 -30.36 -46.76
N TYR A 281 -0.49 -31.01 -46.77
CA TYR A 281 0.18 -31.52 -45.60
C TYR A 281 1.48 -30.73 -45.39
N VAL A 282 1.78 -30.32 -44.14
CA VAL A 282 2.92 -29.46 -43.85
C VAL A 282 3.90 -30.15 -42.91
N LYS A 283 5.17 -30.20 -43.28
CA LYS A 283 6.29 -30.63 -42.45
C LYS A 283 7.16 -29.44 -42.11
N ILE A 284 7.56 -29.35 -40.84
CA ILE A 284 8.38 -28.28 -40.32
C ILE A 284 9.59 -28.88 -39.63
N TYR A 285 10.79 -28.55 -40.07
CA TYR A 285 12.05 -28.96 -39.47
C TYR A 285 12.59 -27.80 -38.65
N LEU A 286 12.67 -27.94 -37.31
CA LEU A 286 13.18 -26.93 -36.41
C LEU A 286 14.59 -27.24 -35.94
N ASP A 287 15.45 -26.24 -35.97
CA ASP A 287 16.82 -26.31 -35.46
C ASP A 287 17.32 -24.94 -34.95
N TYR A 288 18.49 -24.86 -34.35
CA TYR A 288 19.16 -23.61 -34.00
C TYR A 288 20.28 -23.28 -34.99
N ASN A 289 20.44 -22.01 -35.32
CA ASN A 289 21.65 -21.54 -36.00
C ASN A 289 22.79 -21.28 -34.99
N GLU A 290 23.99 -20.93 -35.50
CA GLU A 290 25.15 -20.62 -34.67
C GLU A 290 24.96 -19.48 -33.67
N LYS A 291 24.02 -18.55 -33.92
CA LYS A 291 23.65 -17.43 -33.06
C LYS A 291 22.58 -17.84 -32.02
N GLY A 292 22.11 -19.07 -32.05
CA GLY A 292 21.06 -19.59 -31.18
C GLY A 292 19.66 -19.09 -31.51
N TYR A 293 19.40 -18.66 -32.73
CA TYR A 293 18.07 -18.35 -33.27
C TYR A 293 17.41 -19.60 -33.78
N ILE A 294 16.06 -19.69 -33.70
CA ILE A 294 15.33 -20.83 -34.21
C ILE A 294 15.20 -20.68 -35.74
N ILE A 295 15.57 -21.71 -36.46
CA ILE A 295 15.34 -21.84 -37.88
C ILE A 295 14.25 -22.87 -38.13
N ALA A 296 13.35 -22.55 -39.06
CA ALA A 296 12.28 -23.43 -39.51
C ALA A 296 12.39 -23.66 -41.03
N ASP A 297 12.63 -24.89 -41.42
CA ASP A 297 12.60 -25.32 -42.83
C ASP A 297 11.23 -25.95 -43.08
N VAL A 298 10.42 -25.26 -43.89
CA VAL A 298 9.03 -25.62 -44.12
C VAL A 298 8.91 -26.35 -45.48
N LYS A 299 8.20 -27.47 -45.44
CA LYS A 299 7.89 -28.25 -46.63
C LYS A 299 6.39 -28.43 -46.81
N PHE A 300 5.90 -28.12 -47.99
CA PHE A 300 4.53 -28.37 -48.39
C PHE A 300 4.44 -29.66 -49.18
N CYS A 301 3.49 -30.51 -48.86
CA CYS A 301 3.30 -31.83 -49.42
C CYS A 301 1.88 -31.96 -50.00
N TYR A 302 1.76 -32.27 -51.28
CA TYR A 302 0.54 -32.60 -52.00
C TYR A 302 0.64 -34.02 -52.54
N GLY A 303 0.16 -35.02 -51.82
CA GLY A 303 0.36 -36.42 -52.13
C GLY A 303 1.85 -36.77 -52.13
N ASN A 304 2.41 -37.21 -53.27
CA ASN A 304 3.82 -37.60 -53.39
C ASN A 304 4.75 -36.41 -53.76
N VAL A 305 4.24 -35.20 -53.89
CA VAL A 305 5.05 -34.03 -54.30
C VAL A 305 5.35 -33.21 -53.05
N GLU A 306 6.64 -33.08 -52.70
CA GLU A 306 7.15 -32.26 -51.62
C GLU A 306 8.00 -31.11 -52.15
N PHE A 307 7.78 -29.89 -51.69
CA PHE A 307 8.57 -28.71 -52.10
C PHE A 307 8.67 -27.67 -50.94
N ASN A 308 9.68 -26.80 -51.05
CA ASN A 308 9.82 -25.66 -50.15
C ASN A 308 9.03 -24.46 -50.69
N PRO A 309 8.04 -23.92 -49.97
CA PRO A 309 7.17 -22.82 -50.45
C PRO A 309 7.91 -21.52 -50.73
N ILE A 310 9.11 -21.35 -50.16
CA ILE A 310 9.94 -20.14 -50.28
C ILE A 310 10.73 -20.17 -51.59
N LYS A 311 10.98 -21.37 -52.16
CA LYS A 311 11.66 -21.54 -53.46
C LYS A 311 10.65 -21.42 -54.60
N ASN A 312 11.04 -20.71 -55.62
CA ASN A 312 10.22 -20.57 -56.83
C ASN A 312 10.23 -21.91 -57.60
N VAL A 313 9.19 -22.73 -57.42
CA VAL A 313 9.09 -24.04 -58.08
C VAL A 313 7.86 -24.04 -58.96
N ASN A 314 8.04 -24.34 -60.27
CA ASN A 314 6.94 -24.53 -61.20
C ASN A 314 6.45 -25.97 -61.08
N LEU A 315 5.25 -26.16 -60.58
CA LEU A 315 4.66 -27.47 -60.36
C LEU A 315 3.39 -27.62 -61.17
N GLU A 316 3.20 -28.79 -61.82
CA GLU A 316 2.02 -29.09 -62.60
C GLU A 316 0.79 -29.54 -61.77
N ILE A 317 0.72 -29.17 -60.51
CA ILE A 317 -0.37 -29.51 -59.62
C ILE A 317 -1.23 -28.28 -59.27
N THR A 318 -2.50 -28.51 -58.99
CA THR A 318 -3.38 -27.44 -58.46
C THR A 318 -3.13 -27.28 -56.99
N ARG A 319 -2.56 -26.12 -56.58
CA ARG A 319 -2.19 -25.78 -55.22
C ARG A 319 -3.35 -25.10 -54.49
N ASN A 320 -3.49 -25.28 -53.18
CA ASN A 320 -4.43 -24.55 -52.35
C ASN A 320 -3.74 -23.28 -51.78
N ALA A 321 -3.68 -22.25 -52.60
CA ALA A 321 -2.97 -21.01 -52.28
C ALA A 321 -3.48 -20.35 -50.97
N ILE A 322 -4.70 -20.60 -50.55
CA ILE A 322 -5.28 -20.05 -49.31
C ILE A 322 -4.70 -20.77 -48.11
N GLN A 323 -4.73 -22.09 -48.08
CA GLN A 323 -4.15 -22.87 -46.98
C GLN A 323 -2.64 -22.64 -46.89
N GLU A 324 -1.94 -22.52 -48.03
CA GLU A 324 -0.52 -22.19 -48.04
C GLU A 324 -0.23 -20.82 -47.40
N ASN A 325 -1.01 -19.80 -47.74
CA ASN A 325 -0.89 -18.46 -47.12
C ASN A 325 -1.27 -18.49 -45.66
N GLU A 326 -2.31 -19.20 -45.25
CA GLU A 326 -2.70 -19.34 -43.83
C GLU A 326 -1.58 -19.98 -43.01
N VAL A 327 -0.86 -20.96 -43.55
CA VAL A 327 0.31 -21.55 -42.91
C VAL A 327 1.45 -20.53 -42.78
N LEU A 328 1.78 -19.84 -43.87
CA LEU A 328 2.85 -18.82 -43.85
C LEU A 328 2.50 -17.65 -42.93
N ASP A 329 1.25 -17.20 -42.93
CA ASP A 329 0.75 -16.17 -42.00
C ASP A 329 0.89 -16.59 -40.54
N THR A 330 0.70 -17.87 -40.20
CA THR A 330 0.94 -18.38 -38.86
C THR A 330 2.40 -18.13 -38.43
N PHE A 331 3.37 -18.36 -39.28
CA PHE A 331 4.77 -18.08 -39.02
C PHE A 331 5.05 -16.57 -38.87
N VAL A 332 4.44 -15.76 -39.73
CA VAL A 332 4.59 -14.29 -39.64
C VAL A 332 3.99 -13.74 -38.32
N GLN A 333 2.84 -14.23 -37.91
CA GLN A 333 2.20 -13.86 -36.66
C GLN A 333 3.04 -14.27 -35.45
N THR A 334 3.64 -15.44 -35.46
CA THR A 334 4.62 -15.90 -34.46
C THR A 334 5.89 -15.03 -34.46
N GLY A 335 6.18 -14.38 -35.59
CA GLY A 335 7.31 -13.45 -35.74
C GLY A 335 8.52 -14.04 -36.41
N PHE A 336 8.36 -15.16 -37.12
CA PHE A 336 9.40 -15.65 -38.02
C PHE A 336 9.62 -14.65 -39.16
N MET A 337 10.87 -14.48 -39.56
CA MET A 337 11.30 -13.66 -40.67
C MET A 337 11.85 -14.52 -41.77
N LEU A 338 11.68 -14.09 -43.02
CA LEU A 338 12.17 -14.79 -44.19
C LEU A 338 13.69 -14.64 -44.35
N ASP A 339 14.42 -15.74 -44.38
CA ASP A 339 15.81 -15.83 -44.84
C ASP A 339 15.83 -16.30 -46.29
N SER A 340 15.74 -15.37 -47.21
CA SER A 340 15.68 -15.66 -48.66
C SER A 340 16.94 -16.33 -49.16
N ALA A 341 18.10 -16.08 -48.57
CA ALA A 341 19.38 -16.67 -49.03
C ALA A 341 19.41 -18.19 -48.82
N ASN A 342 18.82 -18.67 -47.72
CA ASN A 342 18.79 -20.09 -47.38
C ASN A 342 17.42 -20.71 -47.57
N ALA A 343 16.44 -19.96 -48.07
CA ALA A 343 15.05 -20.38 -48.29
C ALA A 343 14.41 -21.03 -47.06
N ARG A 344 14.53 -20.37 -45.90
CA ARG A 344 14.01 -20.81 -44.59
C ARG A 344 13.47 -19.63 -43.78
N LEU A 345 12.77 -19.94 -42.70
CA LEU A 345 12.24 -18.95 -41.76
C LEU A 345 13.12 -18.90 -40.51
N VAL A 346 13.34 -17.72 -39.95
CA VAL A 346 14.21 -17.48 -38.78
C VAL A 346 13.47 -16.68 -37.73
N LEU A 347 13.46 -17.18 -36.51
CA LEU A 347 12.98 -16.46 -35.34
C LEU A 347 14.18 -15.94 -34.53
N ALA A 348 14.46 -14.63 -34.62
CA ALA A 348 15.68 -14.01 -34.13
C ALA A 348 15.51 -13.16 -32.84
N ASN A 349 14.30 -13.05 -32.29
CA ASN A 349 14.02 -12.26 -31.09
C ASN A 349 13.85 -13.17 -29.87
N ASP A 350 14.64 -12.95 -28.82
CA ASP A 350 14.64 -13.78 -27.60
C ASP A 350 13.25 -13.88 -26.93
N GLU A 351 12.47 -12.80 -26.93
CA GLU A 351 11.12 -12.82 -26.35
C GLU A 351 10.17 -13.68 -27.18
N LYS A 352 10.26 -13.57 -28.51
CA LYS A 352 9.49 -14.41 -29.43
C LYS A 352 9.93 -15.87 -29.37
N ILE A 353 11.23 -16.13 -29.29
CA ILE A 353 11.76 -17.49 -29.11
C ILE A 353 11.23 -18.11 -27.82
N TYR A 354 11.27 -17.37 -26.70
CA TYR A 354 10.74 -17.85 -25.45
C TYR A 354 9.23 -18.13 -25.50
N ASN A 355 8.44 -17.25 -26.10
CA ASN A 355 7.00 -17.43 -26.27
C ASN A 355 6.69 -18.65 -27.16
N PHE A 356 7.44 -18.80 -28.26
CA PHE A 356 7.31 -19.95 -29.16
C PHE A 356 7.57 -21.26 -28.42
N LEU A 357 8.71 -21.37 -27.71
CA LEU A 357 9.08 -22.57 -26.97
C LEU A 357 8.15 -22.87 -25.80
N SER A 358 7.59 -21.84 -25.13
CA SER A 358 6.76 -21.99 -23.94
C SER A 358 5.31 -22.33 -24.20
N LYS A 359 4.75 -21.89 -25.34
CA LYS A 359 3.32 -21.97 -25.62
C LYS A 359 2.98 -22.39 -27.05
N GLU A 360 3.61 -21.76 -28.04
CA GLU A 360 3.16 -21.85 -29.43
C GLU A 360 3.61 -23.15 -30.12
N ILE A 361 4.72 -23.74 -29.70
CA ILE A 361 5.25 -24.97 -30.24
C ILE A 361 4.26 -26.14 -30.13
N GLU A 362 3.51 -26.22 -29.02
CA GLU A 362 2.48 -27.25 -28.84
C GLU A 362 1.34 -27.11 -29.89
N ASP A 363 0.97 -25.86 -30.22
CA ASP A 363 -0.06 -25.61 -31.23
C ASP A 363 0.45 -25.90 -32.65
N TYR A 364 1.74 -25.69 -32.92
CA TYR A 364 2.37 -26.10 -34.13
C TYR A 364 2.40 -27.63 -34.25
N MET A 365 2.71 -28.36 -33.17
CA MET A 365 2.72 -29.82 -33.15
C MET A 365 1.33 -30.44 -33.31
N LYS A 366 0.27 -29.72 -32.93
CA LYS A 366 -1.13 -30.14 -33.14
C LYS A 366 -1.57 -29.94 -34.59
N LYS A 367 -1.07 -28.90 -35.28
CA LYS A 367 -1.49 -28.50 -36.62
C LYS A 367 -0.61 -29.06 -37.73
N PHE A 368 0.67 -29.29 -37.47
CA PHE A 368 1.68 -29.66 -38.43
C PHE A 368 2.53 -30.82 -37.95
N GLU A 369 3.16 -31.53 -38.90
CA GLU A 369 4.23 -32.47 -38.54
C GLU A 369 5.50 -31.72 -38.25
N VAL A 370 5.86 -31.58 -36.93
CA VAL A 370 7.04 -30.88 -36.50
C VAL A 370 8.14 -31.86 -36.13
N LEU A 371 9.25 -31.77 -36.87
CA LEU A 371 10.48 -32.53 -36.66
C LEU A 371 11.54 -31.62 -36.06
N VAL A 372 12.16 -32.06 -34.97
CA VAL A 372 13.13 -31.27 -34.23
C VAL A 372 14.50 -31.94 -34.21
N ALA A 373 15.57 -31.18 -34.41
CA ALA A 373 16.94 -31.66 -34.27
C ALA A 373 17.27 -32.05 -32.84
N GLU A 374 18.29 -32.91 -32.64
CA GLU A 374 18.70 -33.34 -31.30
C GLU A 374 19.14 -32.19 -30.41
N ASP A 375 19.82 -31.19 -30.96
CA ASP A 375 20.23 -30.01 -30.21
C ASP A 375 19.07 -29.09 -29.83
N PHE A 376 18.01 -29.10 -30.58
CA PHE A 376 16.76 -28.42 -30.25
C PHE A 376 16.11 -29.03 -28.99
N LYS A 377 16.13 -30.37 -28.87
CA LYS A 377 15.58 -31.07 -27.68
C LYS A 377 16.37 -30.80 -26.40
N LYS A 378 17.67 -30.49 -26.50
CA LYS A 378 18.54 -30.25 -25.33
C LYS A 378 18.35 -28.87 -24.69
N LYS A 379 17.82 -27.89 -25.43
CA LYS A 379 17.65 -26.49 -24.97
C LYS A 379 16.21 -26.20 -24.52
N ASP A 380 15.75 -26.96 -23.57
CA ASP A 380 14.41 -26.79 -22.98
C ASP A 380 14.36 -25.60 -22.01
N ILE A 381 13.16 -25.03 -21.82
CA ILE A 381 12.95 -23.98 -20.83
C ILE A 381 13.04 -24.60 -19.43
N LYS A 382 14.05 -24.20 -18.68
CA LYS A 382 14.25 -24.69 -17.31
C LYS A 382 13.50 -23.83 -16.30
N LYS A 383 12.86 -24.47 -15.33
CA LYS A 383 12.27 -23.79 -14.17
C LYS A 383 13.24 -23.93 -12.98
N ILE A 384 13.47 -22.82 -12.27
CA ILE A 384 14.25 -22.86 -11.03
C ILE A 384 13.44 -23.61 -9.98
N LYS A 385 14.00 -24.72 -9.49
CA LYS A 385 13.43 -25.47 -8.37
C LYS A 385 14.55 -25.79 -7.38
N ILE A 386 14.41 -25.31 -6.14
CA ILE A 386 15.26 -25.67 -5.03
C ILE A 386 14.61 -26.88 -4.35
N LYS A 387 15.28 -28.02 -4.39
CA LYS A 387 14.77 -29.27 -3.83
C LYS A 387 15.13 -29.43 -2.36
N SER A 388 16.34 -29.03 -1.97
CA SER A 388 16.87 -29.16 -0.62
C SER A 388 17.63 -27.94 -0.19
N ILE A 389 17.46 -27.53 1.08
CA ILE A 389 18.17 -26.42 1.73
C ILE A 389 18.73 -26.94 3.03
N GLY A 390 20.06 -26.97 3.17
CA GLY A 390 20.74 -27.24 4.42
C GLY A 390 20.90 -25.94 5.22
N VAL A 391 20.53 -25.95 6.50
CA VAL A 391 20.64 -24.78 7.38
C VAL A 391 21.32 -25.22 8.68
N LYS A 392 22.46 -24.63 8.97
CA LYS A 392 23.20 -24.89 10.21
C LYS A 392 23.72 -23.60 10.82
N ILE A 393 23.86 -23.59 12.13
CA ILE A 393 24.53 -22.53 12.86
C ILE A 393 25.86 -23.06 13.35
N GLU A 394 26.96 -22.49 12.88
CA GLU A 394 28.33 -22.79 13.28
C GLU A 394 29.10 -21.47 13.49
N ASN A 395 29.94 -21.41 14.53
CA ASN A 395 30.76 -20.22 14.83
C ASN A 395 30.01 -18.89 14.89
N ASN A 396 28.75 -18.90 15.38
CA ASN A 396 27.82 -17.77 15.42
C ASN A 396 27.43 -17.21 14.05
N LEU A 397 27.62 -17.94 13.00
CA LEU A 397 27.12 -17.65 11.66
C LEU A 397 26.06 -18.68 11.28
N LEU A 398 25.07 -18.22 10.58
CA LEU A 398 24.05 -19.02 9.94
C LEU A 398 24.60 -19.39 8.55
N ASP A 399 24.80 -20.67 8.32
CA ASP A 399 25.27 -21.20 7.04
C ASP A 399 24.08 -21.84 6.32
N ILE A 400 23.80 -21.34 5.12
CA ILE A 400 22.74 -21.84 4.23
C ILE A 400 23.39 -22.52 3.05
N ASN A 401 23.19 -23.83 2.93
CA ASN A 401 23.67 -24.62 1.80
C ASN A 401 22.49 -24.92 0.85
N LEU A 402 22.64 -24.55 -0.42
CA LEU A 402 21.70 -24.84 -1.49
C LEU A 402 22.18 -26.05 -2.26
N GLU A 403 21.89 -27.24 -1.74
CA GLU A 403 22.18 -28.50 -2.42
C GLU A 403 21.42 -28.56 -3.76
N ASP A 404 22.03 -29.09 -4.81
CA ASP A 404 21.50 -29.21 -6.19
C ASP A 404 21.33 -27.87 -6.95
N PHE A 405 21.80 -26.74 -6.45
CA PHE A 405 21.68 -25.47 -7.13
C PHE A 405 22.92 -25.21 -8.01
N LYS A 406 22.74 -25.31 -9.35
CA LYS A 406 23.83 -25.26 -10.33
C LYS A 406 24.23 -23.86 -10.81
N PHE A 407 23.69 -22.81 -10.20
CA PHE A 407 23.96 -21.42 -10.59
C PHE A 407 24.92 -20.76 -9.63
N ASN A 408 25.88 -20.01 -10.17
CA ASN A 408 26.75 -19.20 -9.33
C ASN A 408 26.00 -17.94 -8.82
N ILE A 409 26.54 -17.29 -7.79
CA ILE A 409 25.88 -16.16 -7.13
C ILE A 409 25.64 -14.96 -8.05
N TYR A 410 26.51 -14.75 -9.04
CA TYR A 410 26.36 -13.66 -10.01
C TYR A 410 25.19 -13.92 -10.95
N GLU A 411 25.04 -15.17 -11.39
CA GLU A 411 23.89 -15.58 -12.18
C GLU A 411 22.58 -15.48 -11.37
N ILE A 412 22.62 -15.84 -10.09
CA ILE A 412 21.45 -15.66 -9.19
C ILE A 412 21.08 -14.18 -9.09
N LYS A 413 22.07 -13.29 -8.86
CA LYS A 413 21.82 -11.83 -8.79
C LYS A 413 21.17 -11.32 -10.09
N ASP A 414 21.66 -11.75 -11.25
CA ASP A 414 21.13 -11.34 -12.56
C ASP A 414 19.72 -11.89 -12.80
N ILE A 415 19.50 -13.16 -12.50
CA ILE A 415 18.17 -13.80 -12.57
C ILE A 415 17.16 -13.05 -11.71
N ILE A 416 17.51 -12.75 -10.45
CA ILE A 416 16.61 -12.04 -9.53
C ILE A 416 16.40 -10.59 -9.95
N ASN A 417 17.40 -9.91 -10.46
CA ASN A 417 17.22 -8.57 -11.00
C ASN A 417 16.23 -8.55 -12.18
N LYS A 418 16.30 -9.53 -13.07
CA LYS A 418 15.33 -9.68 -14.17
C LYS A 418 13.95 -10.07 -13.67
N TYR A 419 13.87 -10.91 -12.64
CA TYR A 419 12.62 -11.29 -11.98
C TYR A 419 11.91 -10.06 -11.38
N LYS A 420 12.63 -9.21 -10.66
CA LYS A 420 12.13 -7.94 -10.10
C LYS A 420 11.63 -6.97 -11.16
N LEU A 421 12.28 -6.94 -12.31
CA LEU A 421 11.85 -6.17 -13.48
C LEU A 421 10.65 -6.80 -14.21
N ARG A 422 10.05 -7.86 -13.64
CA ARG A 422 8.91 -8.61 -14.21
C ARG A 422 9.17 -9.12 -15.63
N LYS A 423 10.42 -9.48 -15.94
CA LYS A 423 10.74 -10.17 -17.18
C LYS A 423 10.22 -11.61 -17.13
N LYS A 424 9.81 -12.15 -18.26
CA LYS A 424 9.25 -13.51 -18.36
C LYS A 424 10.32 -14.60 -18.29
N PHE A 425 11.54 -14.29 -18.69
CA PHE A 425 12.64 -15.24 -18.79
C PHE A 425 14.00 -14.58 -18.57
N TYR A 426 14.99 -15.42 -18.28
CA TYR A 426 16.42 -15.11 -18.31
C TYR A 426 17.13 -16.08 -19.28
N ARG A 427 18.01 -15.58 -20.15
CA ARG A 427 18.80 -16.40 -21.06
C ARG A 427 20.20 -16.58 -20.52
N LEU A 428 20.60 -17.82 -20.28
CA LEU A 428 21.95 -18.19 -19.88
C LEU A 428 22.96 -18.01 -21.04
N LYS A 429 24.26 -18.02 -20.70
CA LYS A 429 25.35 -17.91 -21.67
C LYS A 429 25.38 -19.06 -22.68
N ASP A 430 24.93 -20.25 -22.28
CA ASP A 430 24.81 -21.44 -23.12
C ASP A 430 23.58 -21.39 -24.05
N GLY A 431 22.79 -20.34 -23.97
CA GLY A 431 21.58 -20.16 -24.77
C GLY A 431 20.30 -20.76 -24.16
N THR A 432 20.39 -21.47 -23.02
CA THR A 432 19.22 -22.04 -22.33
C THR A 432 18.36 -20.94 -21.73
N TYR A 433 17.03 -21.08 -21.81
CA TYR A 433 16.08 -20.15 -21.21
C TYR A 433 15.65 -20.63 -19.82
N ILE A 434 15.60 -19.69 -18.88
CA ILE A 434 15.06 -19.90 -17.54
C ILE A 434 13.75 -19.15 -17.45
N SER A 435 12.68 -19.85 -17.10
CA SER A 435 11.38 -19.24 -16.83
C SER A 435 11.44 -18.48 -15.51
N LEU A 436 11.02 -17.21 -15.54
CA LEU A 436 10.89 -16.33 -14.39
C LEU A 436 9.42 -16.21 -13.94
N GLU A 437 8.58 -17.18 -14.27
CA GLU A 437 7.24 -17.27 -13.70
C GLU A 437 7.33 -17.47 -12.20
N LYS A 438 6.44 -16.75 -11.48
CA LYS A 438 6.41 -16.75 -10.02
C LYS A 438 6.33 -18.16 -9.45
N ASN A 439 7.31 -18.50 -8.60
CA ASN A 439 7.34 -19.75 -7.84
C ASN A 439 8.07 -19.57 -6.50
N SER A 440 7.84 -20.47 -5.56
CA SER A 440 8.41 -20.40 -4.20
C SER A 440 9.94 -20.34 -4.17
N SER A 441 10.64 -20.93 -5.12
CA SER A 441 12.11 -20.91 -5.20
C SER A 441 12.64 -19.54 -5.62
N LEU A 442 11.98 -18.88 -6.59
CA LEU A 442 12.32 -17.51 -7.00
C LEU A 442 11.99 -16.52 -5.89
N ASP A 443 10.82 -16.65 -5.24
CA ASP A 443 10.43 -15.83 -4.11
C ASP A 443 11.43 -15.98 -2.93
N PHE A 444 11.94 -17.19 -2.70
CA PHE A 444 12.97 -17.43 -1.70
C PHE A 444 14.28 -16.72 -2.05
N LEU A 445 14.76 -16.88 -3.29
CA LEU A 445 16.00 -16.25 -3.76
C LEU A 445 15.88 -14.71 -3.78
N GLU A 446 14.73 -14.17 -4.15
CA GLU A 446 14.46 -12.73 -4.08
C GLU A 446 14.54 -12.26 -2.62
N ASN A 447 13.86 -12.94 -1.72
CA ASN A 447 13.92 -12.62 -0.29
C ASN A 447 15.34 -12.75 0.26
N LEU A 448 16.08 -13.76 -0.19
CA LEU A 448 17.47 -13.97 0.21
C LEU A 448 18.36 -12.82 -0.27
N THR A 449 18.24 -12.40 -1.53
CA THR A 449 19.05 -11.34 -2.13
C THR A 449 18.65 -9.95 -1.68
N ASP A 450 17.35 -9.70 -1.43
CA ASP A 450 16.83 -8.41 -1.00
C ASP A 450 17.17 -8.08 0.44
N ASN A 451 17.20 -9.10 1.26
CA ASN A 451 17.32 -8.98 2.70
C ASN A 451 18.76 -9.15 3.19
N ILE A 452 19.64 -9.54 2.29
CA ILE A 452 21.02 -9.83 2.60
C ILE A 452 21.85 -9.05 1.60
N GLU A 453 22.59 -8.06 2.09
CA GLU A 453 23.75 -7.58 1.33
C GLU A 453 24.73 -8.74 1.34
N ILE A 454 24.65 -9.56 0.30
CA ILE A 454 25.63 -10.62 0.09
C ILE A 454 26.88 -9.91 -0.40
N GLU A 455 27.80 -9.63 0.51
CA GLU A 455 29.17 -9.24 0.18
C GLU A 455 29.88 -10.48 -0.37
N ASP A 456 30.70 -10.30 -1.37
CA ASP A 456 31.36 -11.43 -2.06
C ASP A 456 32.23 -12.28 -1.10
N GLU A 457 32.64 -11.70 0.04
CA GLU A 457 33.36 -12.38 1.13
C GLU A 457 32.51 -13.41 1.92
N ASN A 458 31.20 -13.33 1.83
CA ASN A 458 30.28 -14.19 2.61
C ASN A 458 29.77 -15.41 1.81
N VAL A 459 30.30 -15.63 0.60
CA VAL A 459 29.82 -16.68 -0.31
C VAL A 459 30.94 -17.67 -0.61
N GLU A 460 30.75 -18.91 -0.21
CA GLU A 460 31.51 -20.07 -0.69
C GLU A 460 30.69 -20.77 -1.78
N GLU A 461 31.31 -21.64 -2.59
CA GLU A 461 30.72 -22.17 -3.85
C GLU A 461 29.26 -22.62 -3.79
N ASN A 462 28.74 -23.09 -2.64
CA ASN A 462 27.35 -23.49 -2.46
C ASN A 462 26.77 -23.08 -1.11
N SER A 463 27.46 -22.22 -0.33
CA SER A 463 26.99 -21.80 0.98
C SER A 463 26.99 -20.29 1.14
N ILE A 464 25.98 -19.80 1.86
CA ILE A 464 25.84 -18.39 2.18
C ILE A 464 25.89 -18.24 3.70
N LYS A 465 26.91 -17.53 4.20
CA LYS A 465 27.10 -17.27 5.63
C LYS A 465 26.43 -15.95 6.03
N LEU A 466 25.55 -16.01 7.03
CA LEU A 466 24.74 -14.89 7.49
C LEU A 466 24.85 -14.68 8.99
N PRO A 467 24.58 -13.47 9.50
CA PRO A 467 24.42 -13.26 10.92
C PRO A 467 23.26 -14.12 11.49
N ILE A 468 23.47 -14.69 12.69
CA ILE A 468 22.56 -15.64 13.32
C ILE A 468 21.10 -15.10 13.48
N TYR A 469 20.94 -13.80 13.69
CA TYR A 469 19.63 -13.18 13.84
C TYR A 469 18.75 -13.26 12.57
N ARG A 470 19.35 -13.59 11.40
CA ARG A 470 18.60 -13.82 10.16
C ARG A 470 17.82 -15.14 10.16
N ALA A 471 18.16 -16.06 11.07
CA ALA A 471 17.49 -17.36 11.16
C ALA A 471 15.99 -17.25 11.40
N LEU A 472 15.54 -16.30 12.25
CA LEU A 472 14.12 -16.08 12.53
C LEU A 472 13.35 -15.59 11.30
N TYR A 473 14.00 -14.78 10.46
CA TYR A 473 13.41 -14.33 9.22
C TYR A 473 13.30 -15.46 8.20
N LEU A 474 14.36 -16.27 8.10
CA LEU A 474 14.38 -17.43 7.21
C LEU A 474 13.34 -18.49 7.59
N GLU A 475 13.10 -18.69 8.89
CA GLU A 475 12.06 -19.61 9.35
C GLU A 475 10.68 -19.25 8.80
N LYS A 476 10.35 -17.96 8.71
CA LYS A 476 9.10 -17.48 8.11
C LYS A 476 9.03 -17.74 6.61
N ILE A 477 10.17 -17.61 5.91
CA ILE A 477 10.23 -17.90 4.47
C ILE A 477 10.06 -19.39 4.23
N PHE A 478 10.70 -20.24 5.05
CA PHE A 478 10.62 -21.68 4.94
C PHE A 478 9.19 -22.22 5.10
N LYS A 479 8.36 -21.58 5.94
CA LYS A 479 6.94 -21.92 6.07
C LYS A 479 6.15 -21.78 4.76
N ASN A 480 6.65 -20.96 3.82
CA ASN A 480 6.04 -20.74 2.51
C ASN A 480 6.63 -21.63 1.39
N MET A 481 7.46 -22.61 1.75
CA MET A 481 8.11 -23.55 0.82
C MET A 481 7.75 -25.01 1.12
N PRO A 482 6.49 -25.42 1.00
CA PRO A 482 6.01 -26.74 1.45
C PRO A 482 6.64 -27.92 0.69
N ASN A 483 7.15 -27.67 -0.53
CA ASN A 483 7.70 -28.72 -1.41
C ASN A 483 9.25 -28.80 -1.39
N THR A 484 9.90 -28.10 -0.44
CA THR A 484 11.36 -28.05 -0.31
C THR A 484 11.78 -28.79 0.96
N ASN A 485 12.75 -29.71 0.85
CA ASN A 485 13.30 -30.40 2.00
C ASN A 485 14.27 -29.47 2.73
N ILE A 486 13.94 -29.06 3.97
CA ILE A 486 14.73 -28.13 4.76
C ILE A 486 15.38 -28.88 5.90
N GLN A 487 16.66 -29.10 5.80
CA GLN A 487 17.48 -29.81 6.82
C GLN A 487 18.04 -28.77 7.80
N LYS A 488 17.64 -28.86 9.05
CA LYS A 488 18.03 -27.93 10.13
C LYS A 488 18.81 -28.68 11.19
N ASN A 489 19.96 -28.14 11.65
CA ASN A 489 20.70 -28.72 12.74
C ASN A 489 19.98 -28.51 14.09
N GLU A 490 20.34 -29.26 15.13
CA GLU A 490 19.68 -29.18 16.45
C GLU A 490 19.85 -27.80 17.09
N TYR A 491 20.98 -27.15 16.92
CA TYR A 491 21.23 -25.84 17.49
C TYR A 491 20.28 -24.77 16.88
N TYR A 492 20.05 -24.84 15.56
CA TYR A 492 19.07 -23.98 14.89
C TYR A 492 17.66 -24.22 15.42
N LYS A 493 17.23 -25.48 15.51
CA LYS A 493 15.88 -25.83 15.99
C LYS A 493 15.65 -25.34 17.41
N ASN A 494 16.62 -25.58 18.31
CA ASN A 494 16.54 -25.14 19.71
C ASN A 494 16.50 -23.60 19.83
N MET A 495 17.28 -22.87 19.01
CA MET A 495 17.26 -21.43 19.00
C MET A 495 15.89 -20.88 18.55
N ILE A 496 15.34 -21.42 17.47
CA ILE A 496 14.03 -20.96 16.95
C ILE A 496 12.93 -21.20 17.98
N SER A 497 12.87 -22.42 18.58
CA SER A 497 11.82 -22.72 19.57
C SER A 497 11.94 -21.84 20.83
N GLN A 498 13.15 -21.59 21.32
CA GLN A 498 13.34 -20.73 22.49
C GLN A 498 12.98 -19.27 22.25
N ILE A 499 13.16 -18.78 21.03
CA ILE A 499 12.90 -17.37 20.71
C ILE A 499 11.45 -17.15 20.19
N GLU A 500 10.94 -17.99 19.25
CA GLU A 500 9.58 -17.84 18.71
C GLU A 500 8.51 -18.24 19.71
N ASP A 501 8.65 -19.39 20.35
CA ASP A 501 7.64 -19.92 21.28
C ASP A 501 7.73 -19.28 22.67
N ARG A 502 8.69 -18.35 22.88
CA ARG A 502 9.01 -17.80 24.20
C ARG A 502 9.12 -18.92 25.25
N GLN A 503 9.49 -20.11 24.85
CA GLN A 503 9.84 -21.21 25.74
C GLN A 503 11.15 -20.83 26.42
N ILE A 504 11.01 -19.87 27.32
CA ILE A 504 12.08 -19.37 28.15
C ILE A 504 12.60 -20.57 28.91
N ASP A 505 13.88 -20.86 28.78
CA ASP A 505 14.53 -21.95 29.52
C ASP A 505 14.26 -21.74 31.02
N LEU A 506 13.31 -22.52 31.53
CA LEU A 506 12.91 -22.50 32.94
C LEU A 506 14.04 -22.91 33.86
N SER A 507 15.09 -23.56 33.37
CA SER A 507 16.27 -23.99 34.12
C SER A 507 17.23 -22.87 34.48
N THR A 508 17.11 -21.68 33.83
CA THR A 508 17.98 -20.54 34.13
C THR A 508 17.71 -19.99 35.55
N LYS A 509 18.64 -20.27 36.43
CA LYS A 509 18.56 -19.84 37.86
C LYS A 509 18.88 -18.36 38.02
N ILE A 510 18.15 -17.71 38.91
CA ILE A 510 18.42 -16.34 39.32
C ILE A 510 19.75 -16.32 40.10
N PRO A 511 20.61 -15.30 39.90
CA PRO A 511 21.88 -15.23 40.60
C PRO A 511 21.72 -15.15 42.12
N PRO A 512 22.35 -16.03 42.91
CA PRO A 512 22.07 -16.13 44.33
C PRO A 512 22.54 -14.91 45.17
N LYS A 513 23.42 -14.07 44.60
CA LYS A 513 23.91 -12.86 45.28
C LYS A 513 23.14 -11.60 44.92
N LEU A 514 21.98 -11.75 44.30
CA LEU A 514 21.07 -10.63 44.06
C LEU A 514 20.38 -10.28 45.36
N ASN A 515 20.56 -9.05 45.84
CA ASN A 515 19.97 -8.57 47.10
C ASN A 515 18.54 -8.07 46.87
N ALA A 516 17.72 -8.88 46.24
CA ALA A 516 16.30 -8.64 46.04
C ALA A 516 15.61 -9.88 45.49
N GLU A 517 14.30 -9.98 45.70
CA GLU A 517 13.46 -10.99 45.09
C GLU A 517 12.81 -10.42 43.85
N LEU A 518 13.03 -11.09 42.70
CA LEU A 518 12.40 -10.71 41.43
C LEU A 518 10.94 -11.13 41.41
N ARG A 519 10.05 -10.27 40.98
CA ARG A 519 8.63 -10.58 40.69
C ARG A 519 8.51 -11.53 39.53
N THR A 520 7.38 -12.20 39.38
CA THR A 520 7.17 -13.21 38.32
C THR A 520 7.50 -12.66 36.91
N TYR A 521 6.97 -11.49 36.57
CA TYR A 521 7.25 -10.87 35.30
C TYR A 521 8.72 -10.45 35.13
N GLN A 522 9.40 -10.03 36.23
CA GLN A 522 10.82 -9.69 36.18
C GLN A 522 11.69 -10.95 35.99
N LYS A 523 11.28 -12.11 36.53
CA LYS A 523 11.92 -13.41 36.25
C LYS A 523 11.82 -13.75 34.79
N ILE A 524 10.66 -13.50 34.16
CA ILE A 524 10.46 -13.71 32.73
C ILE A 524 11.39 -12.79 31.92
N GLY A 525 11.46 -11.49 32.24
CA GLY A 525 12.33 -10.55 31.55
C GLY A 525 13.81 -10.85 31.73
N TYR A 526 14.25 -11.25 32.92
CA TYR A 526 15.61 -11.73 33.15
C TYR A 526 15.95 -12.92 32.25
N LYS A 527 15.08 -13.93 32.20
CA LYS A 527 15.29 -15.13 31.38
C LYS A 527 15.31 -14.79 29.90
N TRP A 528 14.40 -13.93 29.42
CA TRP A 528 14.37 -13.47 28.04
C TRP A 528 15.67 -12.74 27.64
N LEU A 529 16.18 -11.81 28.49
CA LEU A 529 17.48 -11.18 28.27
C LEU A 529 18.62 -12.20 28.21
N ARG A 530 18.59 -13.24 29.07
CA ARG A 530 19.58 -14.31 29.08
C ARG A 530 19.52 -15.19 27.81
N THR A 531 18.32 -15.43 27.30
CA THR A 531 18.12 -16.17 26.03
C THR A 531 18.70 -15.38 24.87
N LEU A 532 18.41 -14.08 24.78
CA LEU A 532 19.00 -13.23 23.71
C LEU A 532 20.54 -13.19 23.82
N GLU A 533 21.08 -13.04 25.04
CA GLU A 533 22.51 -13.05 25.27
C GLU A 533 23.18 -14.35 24.79
N GLN A 534 22.57 -15.50 25.06
CA GLN A 534 23.09 -16.81 24.68
C GLN A 534 23.32 -16.90 23.17
N TYR A 535 22.44 -16.26 22.39
CA TYR A 535 22.55 -16.22 20.94
C TYR A 535 23.23 -14.95 20.39
N LYS A 536 23.87 -14.14 21.28
CA LYS A 536 24.50 -12.86 20.95
C LYS A 536 23.58 -11.90 20.21
N MET A 537 22.29 -11.95 20.50
CA MET A 537 21.27 -11.07 19.98
C MET A 537 21.01 -9.93 20.92
N GLY A 538 20.79 -8.75 20.40
CA GLY A 538 20.35 -7.61 21.19
C GLY A 538 18.84 -7.61 21.42
N GLY A 539 18.38 -6.78 22.37
CA GLY A 539 16.95 -6.66 22.65
C GLY A 539 16.57 -5.32 23.27
N ILE A 540 15.29 -5.00 23.20
CA ILE A 540 14.69 -3.80 23.75
C ILE A 540 13.77 -4.20 24.92
N LEU A 541 14.16 -3.87 26.15
CA LEU A 541 13.29 -4.01 27.31
C LEU A 541 12.46 -2.74 27.46
N ALA A 542 11.22 -2.83 27.04
CA ALA A 542 10.28 -1.71 26.87
C ALA A 542 9.17 -1.68 27.93
N ASP A 543 9.41 -2.28 29.09
CA ASP A 543 8.47 -2.25 30.20
C ASP A 543 8.12 -0.82 30.62
N ASP A 544 6.90 -0.60 31.09
CA ASP A 544 6.47 0.67 31.64
C ASP A 544 7.44 1.18 32.71
N MET A 545 7.52 2.48 32.88
CA MET A 545 8.37 3.08 33.91
C MET A 545 7.95 2.60 35.30
N GLY A 546 8.94 2.25 36.14
CA GLY A 546 8.69 1.77 37.50
C GLY A 546 8.50 0.26 37.64
N LEU A 547 8.51 -0.51 36.52
CA LEU A 547 8.44 -1.98 36.55
C LEU A 547 9.79 -2.67 36.87
N GLY A 548 10.86 -1.91 37.13
CA GLY A 548 12.16 -2.47 37.53
C GLY A 548 12.98 -3.01 36.35
N LYS A 549 13.10 -2.27 35.26
CA LYS A 549 14.02 -2.59 34.15
C LYS A 549 15.46 -2.73 34.61
N THR A 550 15.90 -1.84 35.51
CA THR A 550 17.25 -1.81 36.10
C THR A 550 17.60 -3.11 36.79
N ILE A 551 16.75 -3.61 37.70
CA ILE A 551 17.03 -4.82 38.47
C ILE A 551 17.07 -6.08 37.58
N GLN A 552 16.24 -6.15 36.49
CA GLN A 552 16.27 -7.25 35.55
C GLN A 552 17.62 -7.30 34.83
N LEU A 553 18.13 -6.17 34.37
CA LEU A 553 19.41 -6.06 33.70
C LEU A 553 20.58 -6.33 34.68
N LEU A 554 20.55 -5.78 35.90
CA LEU A 554 21.56 -6.02 36.90
C LEU A 554 21.65 -7.49 37.26
N ALA A 555 20.54 -8.21 37.32
CA ALA A 555 20.53 -9.67 37.51
C ALA A 555 21.25 -10.38 36.37
N VAL A 556 21.10 -9.93 35.08
CA VAL A 556 21.82 -10.48 33.93
C VAL A 556 23.33 -10.25 34.06
N ILE A 557 23.75 -9.03 34.37
CA ILE A 557 25.17 -8.69 34.55
C ILE A 557 25.77 -9.50 35.70
N LEU A 558 25.07 -9.57 36.82
CA LEU A 558 25.50 -10.33 37.99
C LEU A 558 25.66 -11.83 37.68
N SER A 559 24.70 -12.40 36.99
CA SER A 559 24.75 -13.80 36.55
C SER A 559 25.97 -14.09 35.66
N TYR A 560 26.29 -13.19 34.73
CA TYR A 560 27.48 -13.31 33.91
C TYR A 560 28.75 -13.28 34.74
N VAL A 561 28.90 -12.28 35.65
CA VAL A 561 30.08 -12.11 36.51
C VAL A 561 30.27 -13.33 37.42
N GLN A 562 29.19 -13.88 37.98
CA GLN A 562 29.28 -15.09 38.85
C GLN A 562 29.69 -16.37 38.12
N LYS A 563 29.27 -16.51 36.83
CA LYS A 563 29.63 -17.66 36.01
C LYS A 563 31.08 -17.63 35.50
N ASN A 564 31.67 -16.44 35.32
CA ASN A 564 32.96 -16.25 34.65
C ASN A 564 34.06 -15.74 35.61
N LYS A 565 34.22 -16.42 36.77
CA LYS A 565 35.25 -16.08 37.78
C LYS A 565 36.65 -16.12 37.11
N GLY A 566 37.29 -14.95 36.97
CA GLY A 566 38.67 -14.80 36.52
C GLY A 566 38.85 -14.17 35.16
N ASN A 567 37.85 -14.19 34.27
CA ASN A 567 37.92 -13.52 32.94
C ASN A 567 36.62 -12.77 32.65
N VAL A 568 36.37 -11.71 33.38
CA VAL A 568 35.13 -10.92 33.28
C VAL A 568 35.38 -9.69 32.42
N LYS A 569 34.77 -9.65 31.25
CA LYS A 569 34.71 -8.42 30.43
C LYS A 569 33.81 -7.39 31.11
N PRO A 570 34.18 -6.09 31.14
CA PRO A 570 33.34 -5.05 31.70
C PRO A 570 32.04 -4.89 30.90
N SER A 571 31.01 -4.38 31.53
CA SER A 571 29.77 -3.94 30.89
C SER A 571 29.64 -2.43 31.01
N ILE A 572 29.13 -1.75 29.97
CA ILE A 572 28.95 -0.31 29.99
C ILE A 572 27.48 0.07 29.90
N ILE A 573 27.04 0.94 30.82
CA ILE A 573 25.71 1.50 30.85
C ILE A 573 25.79 2.98 30.46
N ILE A 574 25.12 3.33 29.40
CA ILE A 574 25.05 4.69 28.88
C ILE A 574 23.64 5.23 29.15
N CYS A 575 23.57 6.29 29.94
CA CYS A 575 22.33 6.86 30.42
C CYS A 575 22.35 8.41 30.34
N PRO A 576 21.19 9.08 30.48
CA PRO A 576 21.21 10.53 30.78
C PRO A 576 22.06 10.86 31.98
N SER A 577 22.78 11.99 31.96
CA SER A 577 23.70 12.38 33.04
C SER A 577 23.03 12.40 34.43
N SER A 578 21.76 12.74 34.49
CA SER A 578 20.96 12.76 35.75
C SER A 578 20.70 11.36 36.34
N LEU A 579 20.86 10.29 35.56
CA LEU A 579 20.63 8.91 35.99
C LEU A 579 21.90 8.18 36.41
N ALA A 580 23.09 8.71 36.11
CA ALA A 580 24.34 8.00 36.37
C ALA A 580 24.54 7.64 37.86
N LEU A 581 24.28 8.55 38.75
CA LEU A 581 24.34 8.29 40.21
C LEU A 581 23.21 7.37 40.67
N ASN A 582 22.04 7.47 40.09
CA ASN A 582 20.94 6.57 40.42
C ASN A 582 21.29 5.10 40.07
N TRP A 583 21.89 4.86 38.87
CA TRP A 583 22.42 3.55 38.51
C TRP A 583 23.45 3.04 39.50
N TYR A 584 24.38 3.88 39.92
CA TYR A 584 25.37 3.52 40.93
C TYR A 584 24.71 3.11 42.26
N ASN A 585 23.76 3.88 42.73
CA ASN A 585 23.04 3.59 44.00
C ASN A 585 22.21 2.30 43.89
N GLU A 586 21.57 2.04 42.75
CA GLU A 586 20.83 0.78 42.50
C GLU A 586 21.77 -0.42 42.43
N ILE A 587 22.98 -0.28 41.85
CA ILE A 587 24.00 -1.34 41.88
C ILE A 587 24.43 -1.64 43.32
N GLN A 588 24.72 -0.63 44.16
CA GLN A 588 25.07 -0.80 45.56
C GLN A 588 23.95 -1.46 46.38
N LYS A 589 22.70 -1.14 46.06
CA LYS A 589 21.53 -1.69 46.75
C LYS A 589 21.24 -3.14 46.36
N PHE A 590 21.21 -3.47 45.07
CA PHE A 590 20.73 -4.76 44.58
C PHE A 590 21.85 -5.75 44.26
N THR A 591 23.04 -5.24 43.91
CA THR A 591 24.19 -6.06 43.49
C THR A 591 25.49 -5.56 44.10
N PRO A 592 25.59 -5.44 45.43
CA PRO A 592 26.75 -4.84 46.12
C PRO A 592 28.07 -5.55 45.85
N THR A 593 28.03 -6.74 45.27
CA THR A 593 29.24 -7.49 44.89
C THR A 593 29.83 -7.03 43.54
N LEU A 594 29.12 -6.24 42.74
CA LEU A 594 29.63 -5.68 41.50
C LEU A 594 30.41 -4.39 41.78
N LYS A 595 31.63 -4.32 41.28
CA LYS A 595 32.43 -3.09 41.31
C LYS A 595 32.01 -2.19 40.13
N ALA A 596 31.42 -1.04 40.51
CA ALA A 596 30.94 -0.08 39.51
C ALA A 596 31.82 1.19 39.51
N LEU A 597 32.00 1.79 38.35
CA LEU A 597 32.73 3.03 38.11
C LEU A 597 31.84 4.05 37.39
N VAL A 598 31.69 5.24 37.98
CA VAL A 598 30.98 6.35 37.32
C VAL A 598 31.96 7.29 36.63
N ILE A 599 31.77 7.53 35.34
CA ILE A 599 32.61 8.41 34.50
C ILE A 599 31.76 9.65 34.17
N SER A 600 31.82 10.70 34.99
CA SER A 600 30.99 11.89 34.82
C SER A 600 31.72 13.22 35.12
N ASP A 601 33.01 13.16 35.44
CA ASP A 601 33.85 14.27 35.92
C ASP A 601 34.33 15.20 34.78
N ASP A 602 35.36 15.96 35.03
CA ASP A 602 36.06 16.72 33.99
C ASP A 602 36.86 15.80 33.04
N TYR A 603 37.36 16.33 31.94
CA TYR A 603 37.99 15.53 30.89
C TYR A 603 39.20 14.72 31.37
N LEU A 604 40.08 15.36 32.21
CA LEU A 604 41.30 14.67 32.65
C LEU A 604 40.98 13.50 33.57
N GLU A 605 40.06 13.72 34.48
CA GLU A 605 39.60 12.70 35.42
C GLU A 605 38.84 11.58 34.68
N ARG A 606 38.01 11.92 33.69
CA ARG A 606 37.32 10.91 32.85
C ARG A 606 38.35 10.07 32.11
N LYS A 607 39.40 10.67 31.50
CA LYS A 607 40.44 9.94 30.80
C LYS A 607 41.13 8.94 31.71
N ARG A 608 41.52 9.37 32.92
CA ARG A 608 42.17 8.50 33.93
C ARG A 608 41.23 7.33 34.31
N LYS A 609 39.95 7.60 34.55
CA LYS A 609 38.96 6.55 34.88
C LYS A 609 38.74 5.58 33.72
N ILE A 610 38.79 6.03 32.47
CA ILE A 610 38.69 5.16 31.28
C ILE A 610 39.88 4.18 31.18
N GLU A 611 41.08 4.63 31.49
CA GLU A 611 42.27 3.77 31.56
C GLU A 611 42.14 2.64 32.60
N GLU A 612 41.31 2.85 33.64
CA GLU A 612 41.08 1.88 34.71
C GLU A 612 39.88 0.95 34.53
N ILE A 613 39.18 1.04 33.37
CA ILE A 613 37.96 0.24 33.09
C ILE A 613 38.10 -1.24 33.41
N GLY A 614 39.27 -1.84 33.10
CA GLY A 614 39.56 -3.28 33.32
C GLY A 614 39.46 -3.74 34.79
N LYS A 615 39.50 -2.82 35.78
CA LYS A 615 39.39 -3.10 37.21
C LYS A 615 37.94 -3.22 37.69
N TYR A 616 36.98 -2.87 36.88
CA TYR A 616 35.56 -2.77 37.24
C TYR A 616 34.69 -3.69 36.34
N GLN A 617 33.58 -4.15 36.85
CA GLN A 617 32.62 -5.00 36.13
C GLN A 617 31.53 -4.16 35.42
N VAL A 618 31.22 -3.01 36.02
CA VAL A 618 30.18 -2.13 35.45
C VAL A 618 30.69 -0.69 35.30
N ILE A 619 30.60 -0.13 34.12
CA ILE A 619 30.96 1.23 33.83
C ILE A 619 29.67 2.01 33.55
N ILE A 620 29.56 3.19 34.15
CA ILE A 620 28.39 4.05 33.98
C ILE A 620 28.87 5.40 33.42
N THR A 621 28.33 5.79 32.28
CA THR A 621 28.67 7.08 31.65
C THR A 621 27.44 7.73 31.03
N SER A 622 27.51 9.02 30.72
CA SER A 622 26.44 9.72 30.05
C SER A 622 26.63 9.73 28.52
N TYR A 623 25.50 9.88 27.77
CA TYR A 623 25.53 10.08 26.33
C TYR A 623 26.45 11.24 25.91
N ASP A 624 26.41 12.34 26.69
CA ASP A 624 27.20 13.54 26.40
C ASP A 624 28.70 13.37 26.68
N SER A 625 29.07 12.60 27.73
CA SER A 625 30.45 12.25 28.02
C SER A 625 30.97 11.26 26.99
N LEU A 626 30.20 10.23 26.69
CA LEU A 626 30.58 9.22 25.70
C LEU A 626 30.93 9.82 24.33
N LYS A 627 30.07 10.71 23.78
CA LYS A 627 30.31 11.33 22.48
C LYS A 627 31.57 12.22 22.41
N ARG A 628 32.00 12.71 23.57
CA ARG A 628 33.24 13.52 23.65
C ARG A 628 34.49 12.67 23.74
N ASP A 629 34.36 11.50 24.36
CA ASP A 629 35.45 10.63 24.74
C ASP A 629 35.47 9.32 23.94
N ILE A 630 34.72 9.22 22.84
CA ILE A 630 34.48 7.97 22.11
C ILE A 630 35.78 7.29 21.66
N ASP A 631 36.77 8.04 21.21
CA ASP A 631 38.06 7.55 20.74
C ASP A 631 38.84 6.80 21.86
N LEU A 632 38.60 7.13 23.12
CA LEU A 632 39.20 6.44 24.26
C LEU A 632 38.60 5.05 24.55
N TYR A 633 37.43 4.76 23.99
CA TYR A 633 36.73 3.49 24.17
C TYR A 633 37.01 2.47 23.06
N GLU A 634 37.64 2.85 21.94
CA GLU A 634 37.88 1.99 20.77
C GLU A 634 38.57 0.66 21.09
N ASN A 635 39.55 0.70 22.04
CA ASN A 635 40.35 -0.47 22.41
C ASN A 635 39.63 -1.44 23.38
N TYR A 636 38.45 -1.11 23.83
CA TYR A 636 37.72 -1.96 24.80
C TYR A 636 36.63 -2.76 24.10
N CYS A 637 36.55 -4.05 24.46
CA CYS A 637 35.45 -4.92 24.07
C CYS A 637 34.60 -5.22 25.32
N PHE A 638 33.40 -4.70 25.34
CA PHE A 638 32.48 -4.89 26.47
C PHE A 638 31.68 -6.18 26.35
N LYS A 639 31.25 -6.75 27.48
CA LYS A 639 30.28 -7.85 27.48
C LYS A 639 28.92 -7.34 27.05
N TYR A 640 28.44 -6.29 27.71
CA TYR A 640 27.19 -5.63 27.37
C TYR A 640 27.41 -4.13 27.17
N VAL A 641 26.75 -3.59 26.13
CA VAL A 641 26.49 -2.16 26.01
C VAL A 641 24.99 -1.94 26.22
N VAL A 642 24.67 -1.12 27.20
CA VAL A 642 23.29 -0.83 27.57
C VAL A 642 23.00 0.64 27.29
N ALA A 643 21.99 0.89 26.46
CA ALA A 643 21.42 2.22 26.27
C ALA A 643 20.20 2.40 27.17
N ASP A 644 20.33 3.14 28.25
CA ASP A 644 19.17 3.50 29.08
C ASP A 644 18.51 4.78 28.56
N GLU A 645 17.18 4.82 28.61
CA GLU A 645 16.36 5.83 27.96
C GLU A 645 16.74 5.95 26.46
N ALA A 646 16.59 4.84 25.72
CA ALA A 646 17.08 4.67 24.36
C ALA A 646 16.52 5.71 23.35
N GLN A 647 15.49 6.48 23.71
CA GLN A 647 15.05 7.63 22.94
C GLN A 647 16.13 8.70 22.72
N TYR A 648 17.22 8.69 23.49
CA TYR A 648 18.38 9.58 23.24
C TYR A 648 19.18 9.23 21.98
N ILE A 649 18.98 8.05 21.42
CA ILE A 649 19.63 7.57 20.19
C ILE A 649 18.65 7.38 19.03
N LYS A 650 17.43 7.86 19.16
CA LYS A 650 16.36 7.71 18.18
C LYS A 650 16.65 8.35 16.82
N ASN A 651 17.46 9.40 16.77
CA ASN A 651 17.87 10.04 15.53
C ASN A 651 19.27 9.58 15.15
N ASN A 652 19.34 8.80 14.06
CA ASN A 652 20.58 8.20 13.56
C ASN A 652 21.68 9.23 13.20
N ASN A 653 21.30 10.44 12.81
CA ASN A 653 22.25 11.47 12.42
C ASN A 653 22.92 12.19 13.58
N THR A 654 22.44 11.99 14.81
CA THR A 654 23.01 12.64 16.00
C THR A 654 24.37 12.06 16.38
N LYS A 655 25.22 12.91 16.94
CA LYS A 655 26.54 12.49 17.46
C LYS A 655 26.39 11.42 18.57
N ASN A 656 25.33 11.47 19.39
CA ASN A 656 25.04 10.47 20.43
C ASN A 656 24.79 9.10 19.83
N SER A 657 23.90 9.03 18.79
CA SER A 657 23.58 7.76 18.11
C SER A 657 24.81 7.17 17.42
N LYS A 658 25.63 7.99 16.76
CA LYS A 658 26.85 7.54 16.11
C LYS A 658 27.84 7.00 17.15
N ALA A 659 28.11 7.72 18.21
CA ALA A 659 29.07 7.32 19.25
C ALA A 659 28.72 5.99 19.92
N ILE A 660 27.47 5.76 20.32
CA ILE A 660 27.10 4.49 20.98
C ILE A 660 27.19 3.29 20.04
N LYS A 661 26.93 3.48 18.74
CA LYS A 661 26.99 2.41 17.74
C LYS A 661 28.40 1.90 17.48
N THR A 662 29.43 2.76 17.63
CA THR A 662 30.85 2.39 17.42
C THR A 662 31.44 1.56 18.56
N ILE A 663 30.81 1.54 19.75
CA ILE A 663 31.30 0.74 20.89
C ILE A 663 31.19 -0.75 20.57
N ASN A 664 32.32 -1.43 20.73
CA ASN A 664 32.41 -2.88 20.52
C ASN A 664 31.87 -3.65 21.74
N ALA A 665 30.93 -4.54 21.52
CA ALA A 665 30.34 -5.40 22.55
C ALA A 665 29.83 -6.72 22.01
N GLU A 666 29.77 -7.75 22.90
CA GLU A 666 29.20 -9.03 22.52
C GLU A 666 27.68 -8.98 22.39
N THR A 667 27.01 -8.19 23.23
CA THR A 667 25.55 -8.04 23.19
C THR A 667 25.18 -6.58 23.55
N LYS A 668 24.21 -6.03 22.86
CA LYS A 668 23.70 -4.67 23.07
C LYS A 668 22.24 -4.69 23.50
N PHE A 669 21.91 -4.01 24.58
CA PHE A 669 20.53 -3.90 25.07
C PHE A 669 20.07 -2.44 25.11
N ALA A 670 18.81 -2.21 24.81
CA ALA A 670 18.15 -0.92 24.95
C ALA A 670 17.06 -0.99 26.01
N LEU A 671 17.06 -0.03 26.94
CA LEU A 671 16.01 0.14 27.92
C LEU A 671 15.24 1.41 27.58
N THR A 672 13.93 1.32 27.54
CA THR A 672 13.05 2.47 27.29
C THR A 672 11.67 2.21 27.87
N GLY A 673 10.95 3.26 28.29
CA GLY A 673 9.52 3.13 28.64
C GLY A 673 8.64 3.19 27.38
N THR A 674 9.18 3.70 26.28
CA THR A 674 8.46 3.94 25.03
C THR A 674 9.38 3.56 23.85
N PRO A 675 9.30 2.33 23.34
CA PRO A 675 10.18 1.86 22.27
C PRO A 675 9.92 2.57 20.94
N ILE A 676 8.74 3.11 20.77
CA ILE A 676 8.32 3.89 19.59
C ILE A 676 7.48 5.05 20.14
N GLU A 677 8.09 6.21 20.22
CA GLU A 677 7.36 7.43 20.63
C GLU A 677 6.78 8.15 19.41
N ASN A 678 7.55 8.25 18.34
CA ASN A 678 7.28 9.26 17.34
C ASN A 678 7.50 8.85 15.89
N SER A 679 8.31 7.85 15.58
CA SER A 679 8.50 7.44 14.18
C SER A 679 9.11 6.04 14.00
N LEU A 680 8.84 5.42 12.85
CA LEU A 680 9.48 4.17 12.46
C LEU A 680 11.00 4.33 12.28
N SER A 681 11.47 5.54 11.96
CA SER A 681 12.91 5.85 11.92
C SER A 681 13.58 5.77 13.29
N GLU A 682 12.85 6.07 14.38
CA GLU A 682 13.34 5.90 15.77
C GLU A 682 13.53 4.41 16.10
N LEU A 683 12.54 3.60 15.78
CA LEU A 683 12.62 2.14 15.90
C LEU A 683 13.82 1.60 15.13
N TRP A 684 13.95 2.02 13.86
CA TRP A 684 15.09 1.61 13.04
C TRP A 684 16.43 1.97 13.68
N SER A 685 16.57 3.18 14.23
CA SER A 685 17.82 3.61 14.86
C SER A 685 18.20 2.80 16.10
N ILE A 686 17.20 2.39 16.89
CA ILE A 686 17.41 1.52 18.08
C ILE A 686 17.80 0.11 17.63
N PHE A 687 17.11 -0.44 16.61
CA PHE A 687 17.47 -1.74 16.05
C PHE A 687 18.86 -1.76 15.40
N ASP A 688 19.25 -0.68 14.72
CA ASP A 688 20.59 -0.54 14.16
C ASP A 688 21.69 -0.45 15.24
N PHE A 689 21.34 0.00 16.46
CA PHE A 689 22.22 -0.08 17.63
C PHE A 689 22.29 -1.50 18.20
N ILE A 690 21.15 -2.16 18.47
CA ILE A 690 21.14 -3.48 19.13
C ILE A 690 21.53 -4.63 18.20
N MET A 691 21.18 -4.56 16.92
CA MET A 691 21.47 -5.54 15.88
C MET A 691 21.67 -4.84 14.51
N PRO A 692 22.89 -4.35 14.22
CA PRO A 692 23.17 -3.65 12.98
C PRO A 692 22.76 -4.45 11.75
N GLY A 693 22.04 -3.82 10.82
CA GLY A 693 21.57 -4.43 9.57
C GLY A 693 20.34 -5.35 9.71
N TYR A 694 19.80 -5.60 10.90
CA TYR A 694 18.58 -6.43 11.08
C TYR A 694 17.38 -5.86 10.32
N LEU A 695 17.16 -4.55 10.41
CA LEU A 695 16.11 -3.83 9.69
C LEU A 695 16.66 -3.12 8.42
N TYR A 696 17.65 -3.69 7.76
CA TYR A 696 18.30 -3.16 6.54
C TYR A 696 19.02 -1.80 6.75
N LYS A 697 19.65 -1.27 5.69
CA LYS A 697 20.06 0.14 5.66
C LYS A 697 18.83 1.05 5.67
N TYR A 698 18.94 2.24 6.25
CA TYR A 698 17.79 3.14 6.45
C TYR A 698 17.03 3.47 5.16
N LYS A 699 17.73 3.68 4.04
CA LYS A 699 17.08 3.94 2.75
C LYS A 699 16.14 2.80 2.36
N LYS A 700 16.58 1.55 2.49
CA LYS A 700 15.77 0.36 2.18
C LYS A 700 14.65 0.15 3.18
N PHE A 701 14.89 0.37 4.48
CA PHE A 701 13.85 0.35 5.51
C PHE A 701 12.74 1.36 5.22
N LYS A 702 13.11 2.56 4.78
CA LYS A 702 12.16 3.61 4.41
C LYS A 702 11.30 3.20 3.22
N GLU A 703 11.89 2.57 2.21
CA GLU A 703 11.17 2.08 1.02
C GLU A 703 10.23 0.91 1.34
N LEU A 704 10.69 -0.07 2.14
CA LEU A 704 9.96 -1.30 2.43
C LEU A 704 8.88 -1.14 3.53
N TYR A 705 9.12 -0.27 4.52
CA TYR A 705 8.27 -0.16 5.71
C TYR A 705 7.76 1.26 5.95
N GLU A 706 8.65 2.25 6.06
CA GLU A 706 8.26 3.59 6.51
C GLU A 706 7.30 4.26 5.52
N THR A 707 7.63 4.27 4.23
CA THR A 707 6.79 4.92 3.20
C THR A 707 5.44 4.20 3.01
N PRO A 708 5.36 2.86 2.85
CA PRO A 708 4.08 2.17 2.73
C PRO A 708 3.20 2.30 3.98
N ILE A 709 3.79 2.24 5.17
CA ILE A 709 3.01 2.35 6.42
C ILE A 709 2.49 3.77 6.62
N ILE A 710 3.34 4.81 6.41
CA ILE A 710 2.99 6.19 6.72
C ILE A 710 2.14 6.84 5.63
N LYS A 711 2.52 6.66 4.34
CA LYS A 711 1.84 7.34 3.23
C LYS A 711 0.67 6.54 2.68
N GLU A 712 0.79 5.21 2.63
CA GLU A 712 -0.18 4.32 2.00
C GLU A 712 -1.08 3.62 3.04
N GLN A 713 -0.81 3.80 4.34
CA GLN A 713 -1.52 3.19 5.47
C GLN A 713 -1.67 1.66 5.32
N ASN A 714 -0.62 1.00 4.81
CA ASN A 714 -0.64 -0.41 4.49
C ASN A 714 -0.50 -1.28 5.75
N GLU A 715 -1.62 -1.83 6.22
CA GLU A 715 -1.70 -2.68 7.42
C GLU A 715 -0.93 -3.99 7.29
N ASP A 716 -0.85 -4.58 6.10
CA ASP A 716 -0.12 -5.83 5.88
C ASP A 716 1.38 -5.64 6.09
N VAL A 717 1.92 -4.51 5.61
CA VAL A 717 3.33 -4.15 5.80
C VAL A 717 3.61 -3.85 7.27
N MET A 718 2.68 -3.18 7.96
CA MET A 718 2.75 -2.93 9.39
C MET A 718 2.80 -4.24 10.18
N ASN A 719 1.90 -5.18 9.88
CA ASN A 719 1.84 -6.47 10.54
C ASN A 719 3.11 -7.32 10.28
N LYS A 720 3.70 -7.22 9.09
CA LYS A 720 4.99 -7.86 8.78
C LYS A 720 6.10 -7.29 9.64
N LEU A 721 6.21 -5.98 9.76
CA LEU A 721 7.21 -5.33 10.60
C LEU A 721 7.03 -5.71 12.07
N LYS A 722 5.79 -5.64 12.58
CA LYS A 722 5.45 -6.03 13.96
C LYS A 722 5.90 -7.44 14.29
N LYS A 723 5.55 -8.42 13.45
CA LYS A 723 5.99 -9.82 13.62
C LYS A 723 7.51 -9.98 13.54
N GLN A 724 8.21 -9.13 12.79
CA GLN A 724 9.66 -9.19 12.67
C GLN A 724 10.36 -8.70 13.93
N ILE A 725 9.88 -7.63 14.57
CA ILE A 725 10.51 -7.04 15.75
C ILE A 725 10.07 -7.69 17.05
N GLU A 726 8.90 -8.30 17.11
CA GLU A 726 8.27 -8.86 18.31
C GLU A 726 9.18 -9.75 19.18
N PRO A 727 10.03 -10.64 18.64
CA PRO A 727 10.94 -11.47 19.44
C PRO A 727 11.98 -10.67 20.23
N PHE A 728 12.32 -9.47 19.77
CA PHE A 728 13.39 -8.62 20.31
C PHE A 728 12.89 -7.43 21.12
N VAL A 729 11.58 -7.32 21.31
CA VAL A 729 10.95 -6.25 22.09
C VAL A 729 10.08 -6.88 23.16
N LEU A 730 10.45 -6.68 24.42
CA LEU A 730 9.62 -7.08 25.56
C LEU A 730 8.99 -5.84 26.18
N ARG A 731 7.67 -5.71 26.03
CA ARG A 731 6.87 -4.61 26.57
C ARG A 731 5.77 -5.16 27.45
N ARG A 732 5.65 -4.61 28.65
CA ARG A 732 4.59 -4.92 29.60
C ARG A 732 4.11 -3.63 30.23
N THR A 733 2.81 -3.49 30.34
CA THR A 733 2.17 -2.34 31.00
C THR A 733 1.97 -2.62 32.49
N LYS A 734 1.86 -1.56 33.30
CA LYS A 734 1.57 -1.68 34.73
C LYS A 734 0.27 -2.43 34.98
N GLY A 735 -0.78 -2.15 34.19
CA GLY A 735 -2.08 -2.79 34.29
C GLY A 735 -2.07 -4.29 34.08
N GLU A 736 -1.15 -4.80 33.25
CA GLU A 736 -1.01 -6.24 32.96
C GLU A 736 -0.29 -7.01 34.06
N VAL A 737 0.66 -6.38 34.77
CA VAL A 737 1.60 -7.11 35.61
C VAL A 737 1.55 -6.74 37.10
N LEU A 738 0.91 -5.62 37.47
CA LEU A 738 0.83 -5.10 38.86
C LEU A 738 -0.63 -4.88 39.25
N THR A 739 -1.27 -5.90 39.74
CA THR A 739 -2.62 -5.85 40.36
C THR A 739 -2.62 -5.21 41.74
N GLU A 740 -1.45 -4.98 42.34
CA GLU A 740 -1.25 -4.48 43.73
C GLU A 740 -1.08 -2.96 43.77
N LEU A 741 -0.93 -2.27 42.63
CA LEU A 741 -0.84 -0.80 42.69
C LEU A 741 -2.18 -0.20 43.04
N PRO A 742 -2.19 0.83 43.91
CA PRO A 742 -3.41 1.58 44.22
C PRO A 742 -3.96 2.26 42.93
N ASP A 743 -5.23 2.67 43.01
CA ASP A 743 -5.88 3.28 41.84
C ASP A 743 -5.24 4.61 41.43
N LYS A 744 -5.22 4.86 40.14
CA LYS A 744 -4.83 6.14 39.54
C LYS A 744 -6.03 6.81 38.88
N THR A 745 -6.44 7.95 39.42
CA THR A 745 -7.52 8.76 38.88
C THR A 745 -6.95 9.98 38.13
N VAL A 746 -7.39 10.23 36.94
CA VAL A 746 -6.99 11.42 36.14
C VAL A 746 -8.22 12.31 35.96
N THR A 747 -8.16 13.52 36.48
CA THR A 747 -9.21 14.54 36.43
C THR A 747 -8.74 15.72 35.60
N ILE A 748 -9.56 16.10 34.63
CA ILE A 748 -9.32 17.28 33.80
C ILE A 748 -10.14 18.43 34.40
N LEU A 749 -9.47 19.51 34.72
CA LEU A 749 -10.09 20.73 35.25
C LEU A 749 -10.02 21.82 34.18
N ASN A 750 -11.17 22.16 33.66
CA ASN A 750 -11.32 23.20 32.64
C ASN A 750 -11.51 24.55 33.32
N ASN A 751 -10.61 25.49 33.05
CA ASN A 751 -10.62 26.82 33.63
C ASN A 751 -11.06 27.85 32.58
N GLU A 752 -11.91 28.78 32.97
CA GLU A 752 -12.26 29.94 32.15
C GLU A 752 -11.29 31.09 32.47
N MET A 753 -10.88 31.84 31.50
CA MET A 753 -10.03 33.01 31.67
C MET A 753 -10.80 34.13 32.40
N SER A 754 -10.11 34.93 33.20
CA SER A 754 -10.68 36.21 33.67
C SER A 754 -10.92 37.12 32.46
N GLU A 755 -11.85 38.08 32.58
CA GLU A 755 -12.21 38.98 31.48
C GLU A 755 -10.98 39.72 30.92
N GLU A 756 -10.11 40.21 31.77
CA GLU A 756 -8.87 40.86 31.38
C GLU A 756 -7.92 39.91 30.67
N GLN A 757 -7.73 38.72 31.20
CA GLN A 757 -6.89 37.68 30.58
C GLN A 757 -7.43 37.26 29.20
N TYR A 758 -8.77 37.15 29.10
CA TYR A 758 -9.43 36.79 27.84
C TYR A 758 -9.23 37.89 26.76
N ASN A 759 -9.38 39.15 27.14
CA ASN A 759 -9.17 40.26 26.24
C ASN A 759 -7.72 40.31 25.71
N ILE A 760 -6.74 40.10 26.58
CA ILE A 760 -5.33 40.01 26.19
C ILE A 760 -5.11 38.82 25.25
N TYR A 761 -5.67 37.65 25.59
CA TYR A 761 -5.56 36.43 24.81
C TYR A 761 -6.13 36.61 23.40
N MET A 762 -7.36 37.15 23.28
CA MET A 762 -8.05 37.36 22.01
C MET A 762 -7.35 38.39 21.11
N SER A 763 -6.86 39.50 21.73
CA SER A 763 -6.08 40.50 21.02
C SER A 763 -4.80 39.91 20.40
N TYR A 764 -4.10 39.09 21.20
CA TYR A 764 -2.88 38.45 20.75
C TYR A 764 -3.14 37.32 19.74
N MET A 765 -4.24 36.58 19.89
CA MET A 765 -4.69 35.54 18.94
C MET A 765 -4.98 36.16 17.57
N ALA A 766 -5.72 37.29 17.52
CA ALA A 766 -6.02 37.99 16.28
C ALA A 766 -4.74 38.49 15.58
N GLN A 767 -3.79 39.05 16.35
CA GLN A 767 -2.49 39.46 15.83
C GLN A 767 -1.69 38.26 15.29
N ALA A 768 -1.60 37.16 16.05
CA ALA A 768 -0.89 35.96 15.68
C ALA A 768 -1.45 35.34 14.40
N ARG A 769 -2.77 35.29 14.28
CA ARG A 769 -3.44 34.79 13.06
C ARG A 769 -3.05 35.60 11.82
N LYS A 770 -3.09 36.93 11.94
CA LYS A 770 -2.70 37.85 10.84
C LYS A 770 -1.23 37.64 10.45
N GLU A 771 -0.35 37.53 11.45
CA GLU A 771 1.09 37.37 11.26
C GLU A 771 1.42 36.02 10.60
N ILE A 772 0.75 34.93 11.01
CA ILE A 772 0.92 33.58 10.43
C ILE A 772 0.50 33.55 8.98
N MET A 773 -0.69 34.09 8.66
CA MET A 773 -1.18 34.18 7.28
C MET A 773 -0.16 34.91 6.39
N SER A 774 0.26 36.09 6.81
CA SER A 774 1.28 36.89 6.09
C SER A 774 2.60 36.15 5.92
N GLN A 775 3.08 35.44 6.93
CA GLN A 775 4.35 34.70 6.88
C GLN A 775 4.27 33.47 5.96
N ILE A 776 3.16 32.76 5.97
CA ILE A 776 2.93 31.61 5.09
C ILE A 776 2.85 32.07 3.61
N ASP A 777 2.20 33.19 3.34
CA ASP A 777 2.09 33.76 1.99
C ASP A 777 3.45 34.22 1.44
N ILE A 778 4.29 34.82 2.29
CA ILE A 778 5.61 35.36 1.87
C ILE A 778 6.69 34.26 1.78
N ASN A 779 6.78 33.40 2.77
CA ASN A 779 7.93 32.50 2.96
C ASN A 779 7.61 31.01 2.73
N GLY A 780 6.33 30.68 2.54
CA GLY A 780 5.85 29.32 2.54
C GLY A 780 5.79 28.70 3.95
N PHE A 781 5.03 27.61 4.07
CA PHE A 781 4.75 26.98 5.35
C PHE A 781 6.00 26.44 6.07
N GLU A 782 6.90 25.77 5.35
CA GLU A 782 8.08 25.13 5.96
C GLU A 782 9.02 26.12 6.62
N LYS A 783 9.24 27.29 6.00
CA LYS A 783 10.12 28.32 6.55
C LYS A 783 9.47 29.12 7.69
N SER A 784 8.15 29.12 7.77
CA SER A 784 7.38 29.85 8.78
C SER A 784 7.20 29.11 10.10
N GLN A 785 7.56 27.82 10.18
CA GLN A 785 7.35 26.95 11.34
C GLN A 785 7.93 27.50 12.65
N ILE A 786 9.16 28.03 12.63
CA ILE A 786 9.81 28.57 13.84
C ILE A 786 9.01 29.77 14.41
N LYS A 787 8.49 30.61 13.53
CA LYS A 787 7.70 31.77 13.93
C LYS A 787 6.35 31.37 14.49
N ILE A 788 5.70 30.41 13.83
CA ILE A 788 4.43 29.81 14.30
C ILE A 788 4.60 29.22 15.71
N LEU A 789 5.69 28.48 15.94
CA LEU A 789 6.05 27.95 17.26
C LEU A 789 6.19 29.04 18.31
N SER A 790 6.86 30.12 17.99
CA SER A 790 7.04 31.26 18.89
C SER A 790 5.70 31.88 19.27
N LEU A 791 4.78 32.04 18.33
CA LEU A 791 3.44 32.60 18.58
C LEU A 791 2.58 31.65 19.43
N LEU A 792 2.62 30.35 19.14
CA LEU A 792 1.95 29.32 19.96
C LEU A 792 2.48 29.32 21.40
N MET A 793 3.79 29.43 21.58
CA MET A 793 4.39 29.47 22.89
C MET A 793 3.90 30.66 23.69
N ARG A 794 3.75 31.82 23.08
CA ARG A 794 3.25 33.04 23.74
C ARG A 794 1.77 32.92 24.12
N LEU A 795 0.94 32.42 23.25
CA LEU A 795 -0.47 32.15 23.57
C LEU A 795 -0.61 31.21 24.76
N ARG A 796 0.20 30.15 24.85
CA ARG A 796 0.24 29.25 25.98
C ARG A 796 0.70 29.96 27.29
N GLN A 797 1.67 30.85 27.19
CA GLN A 797 2.09 31.67 28.33
C GLN A 797 0.94 32.53 28.88
N ILE A 798 0.17 33.16 27.99
CA ILE A 798 -1.01 33.94 28.36
C ILE A 798 -2.08 33.03 29.02
N CYS A 799 -2.30 31.80 28.54
CA CYS A 799 -3.19 30.82 29.18
C CYS A 799 -2.74 30.46 30.61
N CYS A 800 -1.44 30.32 30.84
CA CYS A 800 -0.89 30.05 32.17
C CYS A 800 -1.05 31.24 33.12
N HIS A 801 -0.53 32.39 32.75
CA HIS A 801 -0.64 33.66 33.45
C HIS A 801 -0.11 34.77 32.51
N PRO A 802 -0.87 35.88 32.28
CA PRO A 802 -0.41 36.96 31.41
C PRO A 802 0.92 37.61 31.84
N LYS A 803 1.26 37.63 33.13
CA LYS A 803 2.54 38.13 33.67
C LYS A 803 3.76 37.42 33.09
N LEU A 804 3.62 36.22 32.57
CA LEU A 804 4.70 35.52 31.89
C LEU A 804 5.13 36.17 30.55
N PHE A 805 4.20 36.96 30.02
CA PHE A 805 4.40 37.68 28.76
C PHE A 805 4.43 39.20 28.97
N LEU A 806 3.49 39.72 29.77
CA LEU A 806 3.38 41.15 30.14
C LEU A 806 3.85 41.35 31.56
N ARG A 807 5.08 41.80 31.75
CA ARG A 807 5.69 41.96 33.10
C ARG A 807 4.91 42.85 34.02
N GLU A 808 4.23 43.86 33.49
CA GLU A 808 3.44 44.84 34.23
C GLU A 808 2.00 44.35 34.52
N TYR A 809 1.66 43.13 34.19
CA TYR A 809 0.33 42.61 34.48
C TYR A 809 0.16 42.33 35.94
N GLU A 810 -0.80 42.98 36.58
CA GLU A 810 -1.16 42.83 38.01
C GLU A 810 -2.50 42.10 38.20
N GLY A 811 -3.21 41.74 37.12
CA GLY A 811 -4.48 41.06 37.17
C GLY A 811 -4.37 39.59 37.62
N GLU A 812 -5.50 38.97 37.87
CA GLU A 812 -5.58 37.60 38.34
C GLU A 812 -5.64 36.58 37.18
N SER A 813 -5.26 35.35 37.47
CA SER A 813 -5.47 34.21 36.59
C SER A 813 -6.33 33.17 37.30
N SER A 814 -7.51 32.90 36.76
CA SER A 814 -8.44 31.91 37.33
C SER A 814 -7.79 30.53 37.48
N LYS A 815 -6.94 30.16 36.54
CA LYS A 815 -6.18 28.93 36.55
C LYS A 815 -5.20 28.85 37.74
N LEU A 816 -4.52 29.95 38.04
CA LEU A 816 -3.64 30.05 39.20
C LEU A 816 -4.44 29.95 40.49
N ASN A 817 -5.56 30.69 40.58
CA ASN A 817 -6.39 30.67 41.81
C ASN A 817 -6.92 29.26 42.06
N GLN A 818 -7.48 28.57 41.07
CA GLN A 818 -7.93 27.19 41.20
C GLN A 818 -6.78 26.25 41.59
N CYS A 819 -5.59 26.44 41.03
CA CYS A 819 -4.41 25.62 41.38
C CYS A 819 -4.05 25.78 42.86
N ILE A 820 -4.09 27.02 43.40
CA ILE A 820 -3.79 27.31 44.78
C ILE A 820 -4.85 26.74 45.70
N GLU A 821 -6.14 26.84 45.38
CA GLU A 821 -7.24 26.22 46.12
C GLU A 821 -7.05 24.71 46.23
N ILE A 822 -6.76 24.02 45.12
CA ILE A 822 -6.49 22.58 45.12
C ILE A 822 -5.30 22.25 46.02
N ILE A 823 -4.25 23.06 46.00
CA ILE A 823 -3.08 22.87 46.87
C ILE A 823 -3.45 23.06 48.33
N GLN A 824 -4.24 24.08 48.67
CA GLN A 824 -4.69 24.31 50.07
C GLN A 824 -5.50 23.15 50.60
N ASP A 825 -6.52 22.69 49.84
CA ASP A 825 -7.38 21.59 50.19
C ASP A 825 -6.59 20.27 50.35
N ALA A 826 -5.67 20.00 49.42
CA ALA A 826 -4.84 18.82 49.48
C ALA A 826 -3.85 18.83 50.67
N VAL A 827 -3.26 19.99 50.99
CA VAL A 827 -2.37 20.15 52.14
C VAL A 827 -3.14 19.98 53.44
N LEU A 828 -4.35 20.51 53.55
CA LEU A 828 -5.25 20.31 54.67
C LEU A 828 -5.65 18.84 54.84
N GLY A 829 -5.86 18.13 53.72
CA GLY A 829 -6.12 16.69 53.69
C GLY A 829 -4.88 15.81 53.96
N GLY A 830 -3.70 16.40 54.19
CA GLY A 830 -2.46 15.68 54.49
C GLY A 830 -1.75 15.11 53.29
N HIS A 831 -2.16 15.47 52.05
CA HIS A 831 -1.56 15.00 50.82
C HIS A 831 -0.21 15.67 50.56
N LYS A 832 0.64 14.99 49.77
CA LYS A 832 1.88 15.54 49.21
C LYS A 832 1.74 15.68 47.68
N ILE A 833 2.10 16.83 47.16
CA ILE A 833 1.79 17.27 45.81
C ILE A 833 3.05 17.44 45.00
N LEU A 834 3.05 16.88 43.79
CA LEU A 834 3.99 17.25 42.73
C LEU A 834 3.30 18.19 41.73
N LEU A 835 3.85 19.37 41.54
CA LEU A 835 3.34 20.31 40.56
C LEU A 835 4.33 20.43 39.39
N PHE A 836 3.87 20.08 38.19
CA PHE A 836 4.66 20.16 36.98
C PHE A 836 4.22 21.34 36.12
N SER A 837 5.19 22.08 35.60
CA SER A 837 4.97 23.10 34.58
C SER A 837 6.09 23.13 33.55
N SER A 838 5.75 23.49 32.32
CA SER A 838 6.68 23.74 31.23
C SER A 838 7.48 25.03 31.41
N TYR A 839 6.89 25.99 32.12
CA TYR A 839 7.43 27.33 32.32
C TYR A 839 8.03 27.48 33.70
N THR A 840 9.37 27.57 33.82
CA THR A 840 10.04 27.75 35.10
C THR A 840 9.74 29.12 35.70
N SER A 841 9.47 30.13 34.92
CA SER A 841 9.02 31.46 35.37
C SER A 841 7.65 31.43 36.06
N MET A 842 6.80 30.43 35.76
CA MET A 842 5.54 30.27 36.48
C MET A 842 5.75 29.90 37.93
N PHE A 843 6.85 29.23 38.25
CA PHE A 843 7.16 28.88 39.63
C PHE A 843 7.36 30.10 40.54
N GLU A 844 7.93 31.18 40.03
CA GLU A 844 8.10 32.42 40.80
C GLU A 844 6.75 32.96 41.26
N ILE A 845 5.75 32.94 40.40
CA ILE A 845 4.39 33.40 40.69
C ILE A 845 3.71 32.44 41.68
N ILE A 846 3.87 31.12 41.48
CA ILE A 846 3.31 30.11 42.39
C ILE A 846 4.00 30.18 43.76
N GLU A 847 5.34 30.36 43.82
CA GLU A 847 6.11 30.49 45.09
C GLU A 847 5.64 31.67 45.93
N GLU A 848 5.35 32.81 45.28
CA GLU A 848 4.79 33.98 45.96
C GLU A 848 3.45 33.62 46.64
N LYS A 849 2.55 32.98 45.93
CA LYS A 849 1.26 32.55 46.49
C LYS A 849 1.40 31.49 47.58
N LEU A 850 2.30 30.52 47.42
CA LEU A 850 2.55 29.46 48.41
C LEU A 850 3.15 30.05 49.71
N LYS A 851 4.03 31.04 49.62
CA LYS A 851 4.57 31.77 50.78
C LYS A 851 3.46 32.51 51.56
N ASN A 852 2.54 33.15 50.82
CA ASN A 852 1.43 33.90 51.44
C ASN A 852 0.49 33.00 52.22
N ILE A 853 0.32 31.73 51.81
CA ILE A 853 -0.52 30.74 52.48
C ILE A 853 0.27 29.84 53.47
N GLY A 854 1.59 30.10 53.66
CA GLY A 854 2.43 29.41 54.63
C GLY A 854 2.79 27.96 54.31
N VAL A 855 2.63 27.53 53.05
CA VAL A 855 2.91 26.16 52.61
C VAL A 855 4.39 25.99 52.28
N LYS A 856 5.06 25.01 52.90
CA LYS A 856 6.46 24.69 52.64
C LYS A 856 6.59 23.90 51.36
N TYR A 857 7.49 24.32 50.50
CA TYR A 857 7.70 23.70 49.18
C TYR A 857 9.20 23.50 48.89
N LEU A 858 9.49 22.63 47.89
CA LEU A 858 10.79 22.49 47.23
C LEU A 858 10.64 22.85 45.73
N LYS A 859 11.75 23.21 45.13
CA LYS A 859 11.81 23.54 43.68
C LYS A 859 12.94 22.78 43.02
N LEU A 860 12.65 22.20 41.84
CA LEU A 860 13.60 21.50 40.99
C LEU A 860 13.46 21.95 39.55
N THR A 861 14.52 22.49 39.00
CA THR A 861 14.56 22.97 37.61
C THR A 861 15.74 22.36 36.84
N GLY A 862 15.88 22.69 35.55
CA GLY A 862 17.02 22.27 34.73
C GLY A 862 18.37 22.74 35.26
N GLN A 863 18.41 23.84 36.04
CA GLN A 863 19.62 24.44 36.59
C GLN A 863 20.10 23.74 37.88
N THR A 864 19.24 22.94 38.54
CA THR A 864 19.58 22.24 39.79
C THR A 864 20.66 21.19 39.53
N LYS A 865 21.78 21.23 40.26
CA LYS A 865 22.91 20.30 40.13
C LYS A 865 22.47 18.85 40.41
N VAL A 866 23.11 17.86 39.77
CA VAL A 866 22.72 16.44 39.86
C VAL A 866 22.74 15.91 41.29
N GLY A 867 23.78 16.23 42.11
CA GLY A 867 23.83 15.82 43.51
C GLY A 867 22.70 16.41 44.36
N GLU A 868 22.42 17.69 44.18
CA GLU A 868 21.36 18.41 44.86
C GLU A 868 19.96 17.86 44.54
N ARG A 869 19.75 17.33 43.32
CA ARG A 869 18.46 16.70 42.97
C ARG A 869 18.13 15.50 43.83
N ILE A 870 19.12 14.65 44.12
CA ILE A 870 18.93 13.48 44.95
C ILE A 870 18.58 13.90 46.39
N GLU A 871 19.31 14.90 46.93
CA GLU A 871 19.05 15.43 48.28
C GLU A 871 17.65 16.05 48.40
N LEU A 872 17.20 16.78 47.37
CA LEU A 872 15.84 17.35 47.35
C LEU A 872 14.76 16.24 47.27
N VAL A 873 14.97 15.18 46.52
CA VAL A 873 14.07 14.04 46.43
C VAL A 873 13.99 13.31 47.75
N ASP A 874 15.12 13.03 48.41
CA ASP A 874 15.16 12.36 49.73
C ASP A 874 14.51 13.22 50.79
N LYS A 875 14.79 14.53 50.80
CA LYS A 875 14.19 15.49 51.71
C LYS A 875 12.67 15.57 51.52
N PHE A 876 12.18 15.54 50.29
CA PHE A 876 10.74 15.53 50.00
C PHE A 876 10.09 14.24 50.47
N ASN A 877 10.68 13.08 50.19
CA ASN A 877 10.09 11.79 50.57
C ASN A 877 10.07 11.57 52.11
N THR A 878 11.08 12.07 52.82
CA THR A 878 11.25 11.80 54.25
C THR A 878 10.63 12.87 55.16
N ASN A 879 10.56 14.13 54.73
CA ASN A 879 10.07 15.23 55.53
C ASN A 879 8.57 15.49 55.37
N GLU A 880 7.77 15.17 56.39
CA GLU A 880 6.30 15.33 56.34
C GLU A 880 5.84 16.79 56.30
N ASN A 881 6.68 17.76 56.69
CA ASN A 881 6.34 19.16 56.71
C ASN A 881 6.44 19.83 55.31
N ILE A 882 7.05 19.16 54.36
CA ILE A 882 7.16 19.65 53.00
C ILE A 882 6.06 18.99 52.16
N LYS A 883 5.07 19.78 51.75
CA LYS A 883 3.87 19.28 51.10
C LYS A 883 3.87 19.44 49.58
N VAL A 884 4.61 20.40 49.03
CA VAL A 884 4.60 20.71 47.60
C VAL A 884 6.00 20.62 47.02
N PHE A 885 6.12 20.00 45.86
CA PHE A 885 7.35 19.98 45.09
C PHE A 885 7.09 20.52 43.68
N LEU A 886 7.64 21.69 43.38
CA LEU A 886 7.58 22.35 42.08
C LEU A 886 8.66 21.78 41.20
N ILE A 887 8.30 21.19 40.09
CA ILE A 887 9.24 20.46 39.21
C ILE A 887 9.02 20.90 37.74
N SER A 888 10.06 21.41 37.09
CA SER A 888 9.96 21.66 35.67
C SER A 888 9.81 20.34 34.92
N LEU A 889 8.90 20.30 33.92
CA LEU A 889 8.54 19.06 33.22
C LEU A 889 9.77 18.39 32.59
N LYS A 890 10.72 19.19 32.07
CA LYS A 890 11.99 18.67 31.49
C LYS A 890 12.88 18.04 32.57
N ALA A 891 12.92 18.57 33.79
CA ALA A 891 13.72 18.01 34.87
C ALA A 891 13.01 16.82 35.51
N GLY A 892 11.68 16.81 35.57
CA GLY A 892 10.87 15.72 36.12
C GLY A 892 10.90 14.45 35.25
N GLY A 893 11.19 14.58 33.96
CA GLY A 893 11.37 13.44 33.03
C GLY A 893 12.57 12.55 33.34
N THR A 894 13.43 12.89 34.29
CA THR A 894 14.71 12.22 34.57
C THR A 894 14.73 11.42 35.87
N GLY A 895 14.31 10.15 35.86
CA GLY A 895 14.68 9.10 36.85
C GLY A 895 14.42 9.32 38.31
N LEU A 896 13.67 10.34 38.71
CA LEU A 896 13.38 10.65 40.12
C LEU A 896 12.44 9.63 40.74
N ASN A 897 12.62 9.29 41.99
CA ASN A 897 11.71 8.44 42.76
C ASN A 897 10.93 9.28 43.77
N LEU A 898 9.67 9.59 43.45
CA LEU A 898 8.83 10.51 44.21
C LEU A 898 7.58 9.81 44.80
N THR A 899 7.73 8.58 45.29
CA THR A 899 6.64 7.78 45.85
C THR A 899 6.04 8.35 47.16
N GLY A 900 6.67 9.37 47.73
CA GLY A 900 6.12 10.11 48.89
C GLY A 900 4.92 10.99 48.52
N ALA A 901 4.71 11.33 47.23
CA ALA A 901 3.56 12.07 46.77
C ALA A 901 2.40 11.14 46.40
N ASP A 902 1.17 11.60 46.60
CA ASP A 902 -0.07 10.93 46.22
C ASP A 902 -0.96 11.84 45.33
N MET A 903 -0.52 13.06 45.08
CA MET A 903 -1.19 13.98 44.15
C MET A 903 -0.22 14.58 43.15
N VAL A 904 -0.66 14.67 41.90
CA VAL A 904 0.10 15.25 40.78
C VAL A 904 -0.75 16.32 40.11
N ILE A 905 -0.20 17.50 39.92
CA ILE A 905 -0.84 18.60 39.18
C ILE A 905 0.00 18.93 37.96
N HIS A 906 -0.58 18.77 36.78
CA HIS A 906 -0.04 19.32 35.53
C HIS A 906 -0.65 20.70 35.33
N TYR A 907 0.13 21.75 35.54
CA TYR A 907 -0.34 23.13 35.46
C TYR A 907 -0.66 23.56 34.02
N ASP A 908 0.11 23.09 33.05
CA ASP A 908 -0.08 23.34 31.62
C ASP A 908 0.11 22.06 30.83
N PRO A 909 -0.68 21.85 29.76
CA PRO A 909 -0.55 20.66 28.90
C PRO A 909 0.75 20.71 28.09
N TRP A 910 1.42 19.55 27.94
CA TRP A 910 2.63 19.44 27.17
C TRP A 910 2.33 18.85 25.80
N TRP A 911 3.08 19.22 24.78
CA TRP A 911 2.93 18.69 23.43
C TRP A 911 3.08 17.15 23.33
N ASN A 912 3.94 16.59 24.14
CA ASN A 912 4.22 15.16 24.19
C ASN A 912 3.55 14.53 25.43
N LEU A 913 2.48 13.77 25.19
CA LEU A 913 1.74 13.05 26.22
C LEU A 913 2.62 12.04 26.97
N SER A 914 3.60 11.41 26.29
CA SER A 914 4.55 10.49 26.93
C SER A 914 5.37 11.17 28.02
N ALA A 915 5.77 12.42 27.83
CA ALA A 915 6.53 13.17 28.85
C ALA A 915 5.66 13.52 30.08
N GLU A 916 4.38 13.84 29.92
CA GLU A 916 3.43 14.01 31.00
C GLU A 916 3.23 12.70 31.77
N ASN A 917 3.01 11.61 31.06
CA ASN A 917 2.86 10.29 31.66
C ASN A 917 4.13 9.86 32.39
N GLN A 918 5.32 10.14 31.85
CA GLN A 918 6.59 9.89 32.50
C GLN A 918 6.72 10.69 33.81
N ALA A 919 6.29 11.96 33.85
CA ALA A 919 6.29 12.78 35.02
C ALA A 919 5.33 12.23 36.11
N THR A 920 4.12 11.82 35.72
CA THR A 920 3.15 11.15 36.61
C THR A 920 3.69 9.81 37.13
N ASP A 921 4.40 9.05 36.30
CA ASP A 921 4.97 7.74 36.65
C ASP A 921 6.13 7.81 37.67
N ARG A 922 6.60 9.01 38.03
CA ARG A 922 7.53 9.21 39.15
C ARG A 922 6.87 8.96 40.50
N THR A 923 5.56 9.15 40.60
CA THR A 923 4.72 8.92 41.77
C THR A 923 4.06 7.55 41.70
N TYR A 924 3.49 7.20 40.53
CA TYR A 924 2.75 5.95 40.31
C TYR A 924 3.68 4.81 39.87
N ARG A 925 4.35 4.18 40.85
CA ARG A 925 5.33 3.11 40.65
C ARG A 925 5.40 2.17 41.87
N ILE A 926 6.15 1.08 41.74
CA ILE A 926 6.38 0.14 42.86
C ILE A 926 6.86 0.89 44.08
N GLY A 927 6.17 0.68 45.21
CA GLY A 927 6.39 1.38 46.48
C GLY A 927 5.35 2.46 46.81
N GLN A 928 4.48 2.82 45.89
CA GLN A 928 3.31 3.66 46.15
C GLN A 928 2.26 2.89 46.97
N LYS A 929 1.81 3.50 48.10
CA LYS A 929 0.84 2.89 49.03
C LYS A 929 -0.51 3.58 49.03
N ARG A 930 -0.63 4.77 48.43
CA ARG A 930 -1.84 5.59 48.40
C ARG A 930 -2.35 5.73 46.98
N ASN A 931 -3.66 5.90 46.82
CA ASN A 931 -4.25 6.22 45.54
C ASN A 931 -3.66 7.50 44.95
N VAL A 932 -3.34 7.51 43.69
CA VAL A 932 -2.70 8.66 43.02
C VAL A 932 -3.75 9.46 42.29
N GLN A 933 -3.91 10.72 42.67
CA GLN A 933 -4.79 11.67 41.96
C GLN A 933 -3.97 12.56 41.05
N VAL A 934 -4.38 12.63 39.80
CA VAL A 934 -3.71 13.45 38.78
C VAL A 934 -4.68 14.50 38.27
N TYR A 935 -4.35 15.75 38.46
CA TYR A 935 -5.11 16.90 37.96
C TYR A 935 -4.40 17.52 36.76
N LYS A 936 -5.13 17.72 35.67
CA LYS A 936 -4.67 18.46 34.50
C LYS A 936 -5.47 19.74 34.36
N LEU A 937 -4.80 20.88 34.48
CA LEU A 937 -5.42 22.20 34.36
C LEU A 937 -5.37 22.65 32.92
N ILE A 938 -6.53 22.84 32.30
CA ILE A 938 -6.66 23.24 30.88
C ILE A 938 -7.50 24.52 30.82
N THR A 939 -7.02 25.50 30.12
CA THR A 939 -7.76 26.73 29.85
C THR A 939 -8.76 26.49 28.71
N LYS A 940 -10.05 26.66 29.02
CA LYS A 940 -11.18 26.45 28.10
C LYS A 940 -11.20 27.52 27.01
N ASN A 941 -11.73 27.19 25.84
CA ASN A 941 -11.78 28.07 24.66
C ASN A 941 -10.41 28.68 24.29
N SER A 942 -9.35 27.88 24.40
CA SER A 942 -7.99 28.34 24.19
C SER A 942 -7.15 27.34 23.41
N ILE A 943 -5.95 27.76 23.06
CA ILE A 943 -4.94 26.91 22.41
C ILE A 943 -4.62 25.66 23.25
N GLU A 944 -4.73 25.71 24.58
CA GLU A 944 -4.45 24.55 25.44
C GLU A 944 -5.50 23.44 25.25
N GLU A 945 -6.77 23.79 25.17
CA GLU A 945 -7.85 22.83 24.92
C GLU A 945 -7.67 22.16 23.54
N LYS A 946 -7.36 22.93 22.52
CA LYS A 946 -7.09 22.39 21.18
C LYS A 946 -5.88 21.48 21.13
N ILE A 947 -4.81 21.82 21.85
CA ILE A 947 -3.62 20.96 22.00
C ILE A 947 -4.00 19.66 22.69
N TYR A 948 -4.81 19.72 23.75
CA TYR A 948 -5.26 18.56 24.47
C TYR A 948 -6.13 17.65 23.61
N GLU A 949 -7.07 18.20 22.83
CA GLU A 949 -7.89 17.44 21.88
C GLU A 949 -7.04 16.73 20.81
N LEU A 950 -6.05 17.45 20.27
CA LEU A 950 -5.10 16.87 19.32
C LEU A 950 -4.28 15.74 19.96
N GLN A 951 -3.87 15.88 21.22
CA GLN A 951 -3.22 14.81 21.97
C GLN A 951 -4.12 13.58 22.10
N GLN A 952 -5.41 13.75 22.41
CA GLN A 952 -6.37 12.66 22.59
C GLN A 952 -6.68 11.95 21.27
N LYS A 953 -6.85 12.70 20.17
CA LYS A 953 -7.02 12.11 18.82
C LYS A 953 -5.82 11.25 18.46
N LYS A 954 -4.60 11.72 18.76
CA LYS A 954 -3.37 10.98 18.49
C LYS A 954 -3.18 9.78 19.41
N ALA A 955 -3.53 9.88 20.68
CA ALA A 955 -3.46 8.75 21.61
C ALA A 955 -4.32 7.57 21.15
N LYS A 956 -5.54 7.84 20.67
CA LYS A 956 -6.42 6.81 20.10
C LYS A 956 -5.85 6.17 18.81
N LEU A 957 -5.13 6.94 18.00
CA LEU A 957 -4.42 6.42 16.83
C LEU A 957 -3.19 5.58 17.20
N ILE A 958 -2.51 5.94 18.31
CA ILE A 958 -1.32 5.23 18.81
C ILE A 958 -1.72 3.89 19.45
N ASP A 959 -2.82 3.79 20.15
CA ASP A 959 -3.32 2.53 20.73
C ASP A 959 -3.72 1.52 19.61
N ASN A 960 -4.14 2.01 18.45
CA ASN A 960 -4.45 1.18 17.29
C ASN A 960 -3.25 0.95 16.34
N MET A 961 -2.20 1.74 16.43
CA MET A 961 -1.01 1.67 15.59
C MET A 961 0.25 1.82 16.44
N LEU A 962 1.24 0.99 16.19
CA LEU A 962 2.64 1.21 16.57
C LEU A 962 3.19 2.41 15.78
N SER A 963 2.70 3.60 16.01
CA SER A 963 3.12 4.79 15.24
C SER A 963 3.35 5.98 16.14
N THR A 964 4.47 6.61 16.00
CA THR A 964 4.95 7.66 15.12
C THR A 964 4.49 9.04 15.51
N ASP A 965 5.39 9.86 16.13
CA ASP A 965 5.59 11.23 15.65
C ASP A 965 6.82 11.88 16.26
N ALA A 966 7.76 12.23 15.38
CA ALA A 966 8.83 13.15 15.71
C ALA A 966 8.29 14.57 15.65
N THR A 967 8.60 15.35 16.70
CA THR A 967 8.26 16.76 16.82
C THR A 967 6.86 17.11 16.32
N PHE A 968 5.96 17.14 17.25
CA PHE A 968 4.54 17.45 17.13
C PHE A 968 4.24 18.57 16.09
N ILE A 969 5.10 19.56 15.98
CA ILE A 969 4.87 20.74 15.15
C ILE A 969 5.41 20.59 13.72
N ASN A 970 6.48 19.84 13.50
CA ASN A 970 7.01 19.60 12.15
C ASN A 970 6.15 18.64 11.31
N LYS A 971 5.11 18.04 11.90
CA LYS A 971 4.20 17.10 11.23
C LYS A 971 2.72 17.51 11.31
N LEU A 972 2.39 18.65 11.95
CA LEU A 972 1.07 19.25 11.76
C LEU A 972 0.96 19.70 10.32
N SER A 973 -0.10 19.30 9.64
CA SER A 973 -0.44 19.82 8.33
C SER A 973 -0.65 21.34 8.43
N LYS A 974 -0.59 22.04 7.30
CA LYS A 974 -0.96 23.47 7.27
C LYS A 974 -2.34 23.66 7.88
N ASP A 975 -3.27 22.77 7.61
CA ASP A 975 -4.66 22.82 8.08
C ASP A 975 -4.77 22.57 9.59
N ASP A 976 -4.01 21.62 10.15
CA ASP A 976 -3.96 21.38 11.61
C ASP A 976 -3.44 22.62 12.36
N ILE A 977 -2.43 23.29 11.80
CA ILE A 977 -1.88 24.52 12.42
C ILE A 977 -2.87 25.68 12.31
N LEU A 978 -3.53 25.86 11.16
CA LEU A 978 -4.54 26.90 11.01
C LEU A 978 -5.71 26.67 11.95
N ALA A 979 -6.15 25.42 12.13
CA ALA A 979 -7.21 25.07 13.08
C ALA A 979 -6.85 25.38 14.53
N LEU A 980 -5.56 25.39 14.91
CA LEU A 980 -5.13 25.84 16.25
C LEU A 980 -5.38 27.34 16.48
N PHE A 981 -5.42 28.15 15.41
CA PHE A 981 -5.63 29.59 15.48
C PHE A 981 -7.05 30.02 15.08
N GLU A 982 -7.93 29.09 14.73
CA GLU A 982 -9.36 29.32 14.57
C GLU A 982 -10.08 29.48 15.90
#